data_6fbb6491e4d990349c9b0dc2b84d93e7
#
_entry.id   6fbb6491e4d990349c9b0dc2b84d93e7
#
_cell.length_a   1.000
_cell.length_b   1.000
_cell.length_c   1.000
_cell.angle_alpha   90.00
_cell.angle_beta   90.00
_cell.angle_gamma   90.00
#
_symmetry.space_group_name_H-M   'P 1'
#
loop_
_entity.id
_entity.type
_entity.pdbx_description
1 polymer ?
#
loop_
_entity_poly.entity_id
_entity_poly.type
_entity_poly.pdbx_seq_one_letter_code
_entity_poly.pdbx_strand_id
1 'polypeptide(L)'
;KFTKQISIAIVCVSIVLLISLYIKGVELKEMFLSVVALSVSAMPEGLPLALTLALTIGANRMSKKNVIVKQLNAVEALGSCSVIASDKTGTLTVNEQTLKKIVLPNDNNYEITGSGYNDNGKVNGNELNLAYDIIKYGVINNESGLVKDKNDKWVSYGDSIDIAFLAGGKKSKVDISNVIKLGGIPYESINKYSCVFYKENDRVFCTVKGSVEVVLELCNKMNIGNKNVKLDSALIDKQSEKLASDGYRVLAIAHGEVSNFVEKSSYSKKDIPKLSFIGLCGFVDPVRKEVKKSIDSCLKSGIKVVMITGDHPITAYSIAKTLDLASDYSYVTTGEEIEKYKNMSTNEFDNFIKSKTVFSRVTPLQKLEIVESYKRQGEFVAVTGDGVNDAPALKSANIGVAMGSGTDVAKETSNMIIVDNNFMSIVSAVEEGRNAYANIRKVLYMLLSCGLAEVLAFVLAILFDLPMPLVAVQLLWLNIVTDGLQDLALSFEKEKLLDRKSSNNIFDKQMIEQILVSGLFMGIISFIVFVVLIKCFDMQVSTARGYVMALMVFMQNMHVLNCRSEYLSVFNNPIKNNIFVLFSIVSAIILQIIVMEVDMFSMFLQTTSIPFVHLIFLFLASLPILLIMEMYKEIKKKKN
;
A
#
# COMPACT_ATOMS: atom_id res chain seq x y z
N LYS A 1 21.74 5.71 8.60
CA LYS A 1 22.87 5.94 7.67
C LYS A 1 23.15 7.42 7.50
N PHE A 2 22.10 8.22 7.25
CA PHE A 2 22.15 9.68 7.08
C PHE A 2 22.68 10.41 8.33
N THR A 3 22.12 10.15 9.52
CA THR A 3 22.57 10.75 10.78
C THR A 3 24.08 10.56 10.99
N LYS A 4 24.61 9.37 10.68
CA LYS A 4 26.05 9.09 10.75
C LYS A 4 26.87 9.97 9.80
N GLN A 5 26.36 10.24 8.59
CA GLN A 5 27.05 11.11 7.62
C GLN A 5 27.08 12.58 8.08
N ILE A 6 25.95 13.08 8.61
CA ILE A 6 25.89 14.43 9.18
C ILE A 6 26.83 14.53 10.41
N SER A 7 26.78 13.59 11.33
CA SER A 7 27.67 13.61 12.50
C SER A 7 29.15 13.64 12.09
N ILE A 8 29.54 12.88 11.08
CA ILE A 8 30.93 12.91 10.56
C ILE A 8 31.25 14.29 9.97
N ALA A 9 30.33 14.86 9.18
CA ALA A 9 30.52 16.19 8.58
C ALA A 9 30.68 17.27 9.68
N ILE A 10 29.81 17.24 10.71
CA ILE A 10 29.90 18.17 11.85
C ILE A 10 31.26 18.05 12.55
N VAL A 11 31.70 16.82 12.85
CA VAL A 11 33.00 16.60 13.49
C VAL A 11 34.16 17.13 12.63
N CYS A 12 34.12 16.88 11.31
CA CYS A 12 35.16 17.41 10.41
C CYS A 12 35.19 18.94 10.39
N VAL A 13 34.01 19.57 10.27
CA VAL A 13 33.91 21.04 10.29
C VAL A 13 34.35 21.60 11.64
N SER A 14 33.99 20.95 12.76
CA SER A 14 34.42 21.35 14.12
C SER A 14 35.95 21.28 14.30
N ILE A 15 36.57 20.22 13.77
CA ILE A 15 38.04 20.08 13.82
C ILE A 15 38.73 21.20 12.99
N VAL A 16 38.25 21.47 11.79
CA VAL A 16 38.77 22.54 10.92
C VAL A 16 38.62 23.88 11.62
N LEU A 17 37.48 24.11 12.27
CA LEU A 17 37.21 25.33 13.03
C LEU A 17 38.20 25.47 14.21
N LEU A 18 38.40 24.43 15.02
CA LEU A 18 39.33 24.42 16.13
C LEU A 18 40.75 24.76 15.68
N ILE A 19 41.21 24.16 14.60
CA ILE A 19 42.55 24.40 14.03
C ILE A 19 42.65 25.86 13.57
N SER A 20 41.63 26.40 12.89
CA SER A 20 41.60 27.79 12.41
C SER A 20 41.65 28.78 13.56
N LEU A 21 40.86 28.60 14.63
CA LEU A 21 40.83 29.45 15.81
C LEU A 21 42.14 29.37 16.62
N TYR A 22 42.73 28.17 16.71
CA TYR A 22 44.03 27.98 17.36
C TYR A 22 45.15 28.72 16.65
N ILE A 23 45.20 28.67 15.31
CA ILE A 23 46.19 29.42 14.49
C ILE A 23 46.02 30.94 14.70
N LYS A 24 44.79 31.40 14.90
CA LYS A 24 44.47 32.83 15.16
C LYS A 24 44.76 33.28 16.60
N GLY A 25 45.19 32.38 17.50
CA GLY A 25 45.52 32.69 18.89
C GLY A 25 44.29 32.99 19.77
N VAL A 26 43.10 32.49 19.42
CA VAL A 26 41.87 32.67 20.19
C VAL A 26 41.98 31.92 21.52
N GLU A 27 41.46 32.48 22.61
CA GLU A 27 41.44 31.83 23.92
C GLU A 27 40.71 30.47 23.90
N LEU A 28 41.19 29.49 24.62
CA LEU A 28 40.64 28.11 24.68
C LEU A 28 39.15 28.09 25.02
N LYS A 29 38.70 28.99 25.90
CA LYS A 29 37.28 29.11 26.29
C LYS A 29 36.40 29.53 25.11
N GLU A 30 36.84 30.53 24.36
CA GLU A 30 36.10 31.01 23.18
C GLU A 30 36.11 30.02 22.05
N MET A 31 37.23 29.29 21.85
CA MET A 31 37.30 28.17 20.91
C MET A 31 36.28 27.09 21.24
N PHE A 32 36.21 26.68 22.50
CA PHE A 32 35.26 25.66 22.97
C PHE A 32 33.81 26.12 22.76
N LEU A 33 33.48 27.36 23.17
CA LEU A 33 32.13 27.91 22.99
C LEU A 33 31.74 28.02 21.51
N SER A 34 32.67 28.32 20.63
CA SER A 34 32.46 28.41 19.18
C SER A 34 32.15 27.03 18.57
N VAL A 35 32.88 25.99 18.99
CA VAL A 35 32.63 24.62 18.54
C VAL A 35 31.30 24.08 19.07
N VAL A 36 30.95 24.38 20.32
CA VAL A 36 29.64 24.01 20.88
C VAL A 36 28.52 24.70 20.10
N ALA A 37 28.65 26.02 19.85
CA ALA A 37 27.67 26.79 19.07
C ALA A 37 27.48 26.18 17.67
N LEU A 38 28.58 25.89 16.96
CA LEU A 38 28.53 25.27 15.63
C LEU A 38 27.89 23.88 15.67
N SER A 39 28.22 23.08 16.69
CA SER A 39 27.65 21.72 16.83
C SER A 39 26.15 21.76 17.08
N VAL A 40 25.66 22.69 17.90
CA VAL A 40 24.22 22.90 18.15
C VAL A 40 23.53 23.35 16.86
N SER A 41 24.10 24.32 16.13
CA SER A 41 23.56 24.83 14.87
C SER A 41 23.41 23.75 13.79
N ALA A 42 24.40 22.85 13.70
CA ALA A 42 24.41 21.81 12.67
C ALA A 42 23.58 20.57 13.02
N MET A 43 23.04 20.46 14.24
CA MET A 43 22.31 19.30 14.71
C MET A 43 20.79 19.46 14.46
N PRO A 44 20.17 18.62 13.62
CA PRO A 44 18.74 18.72 13.35
C PRO A 44 17.93 18.11 14.52
N GLU A 45 17.79 18.83 15.62
CA GLU A 45 17.15 18.35 16.85
C GLU A 45 15.66 18.07 16.70
N GLY A 46 14.97 18.82 15.81
CA GLY A 46 13.55 18.62 15.49
C GLY A 46 13.24 17.36 14.70
N LEU A 47 14.22 16.78 14.00
CA LEU A 47 13.99 15.66 13.07
C LEU A 47 13.33 14.41 13.70
N PRO A 48 13.75 13.87 14.85
CA PRO A 48 13.13 12.69 15.43
C PRO A 48 11.65 12.90 15.79
N LEU A 49 11.32 14.08 16.30
CA LEU A 49 9.95 14.45 16.66
C LEU A 49 9.08 14.60 15.41
N ALA A 50 9.53 15.34 14.42
CA ALA A 50 8.81 15.56 13.17
C ALA A 50 8.62 14.26 12.38
N LEU A 51 9.64 13.39 12.32
CA LEU A 51 9.56 12.07 11.71
C LEU A 51 8.46 11.22 12.38
N THR A 52 8.50 11.12 13.70
CA THR A 52 7.52 10.34 14.46
C THR A 52 6.11 10.88 14.25
N LEU A 53 5.94 12.19 14.23
CA LEU A 53 4.66 12.83 14.01
C LEU A 53 4.14 12.59 12.58
N ALA A 54 4.97 12.77 11.55
CA ALA A 54 4.59 12.54 10.16
C ALA A 54 4.13 11.09 9.93
N LEU A 55 4.86 10.11 10.49
CA LEU A 55 4.50 8.70 10.42
C LEU A 55 3.21 8.39 11.21
N THR A 56 3.03 8.99 12.39
CA THR A 56 1.81 8.80 13.20
C THR A 56 0.59 9.40 12.52
N ILE A 57 0.71 10.58 11.91
CA ILE A 57 -0.36 11.20 11.11
C ILE A 57 -0.69 10.31 9.91
N GLY A 58 0.32 9.80 9.20
CA GLY A 58 0.14 8.85 8.11
C GLY A 58 -0.61 7.60 8.56
N ALA A 59 -0.18 6.97 9.65
CA ALA A 59 -0.83 5.79 10.23
C ALA A 59 -2.30 6.07 10.63
N ASN A 60 -2.59 7.22 11.24
CA ASN A 60 -3.96 7.63 11.59
C ASN A 60 -4.83 7.85 10.34
N ARG A 61 -4.27 8.45 9.28
CA ARG A 61 -4.99 8.59 7.99
C ARG A 61 -5.25 7.23 7.33
N MET A 62 -4.29 6.30 7.39
CA MET A 62 -4.45 4.93 6.91
C MET A 62 -5.53 4.18 7.71
N SER A 63 -5.57 4.33 9.03
CA SER A 63 -6.59 3.72 9.88
C SER A 63 -8.01 4.14 9.49
N LYS A 64 -8.22 5.41 9.13
CA LYS A 64 -9.50 5.90 8.61
C LYS A 64 -9.89 5.32 7.24
N LYS A 65 -8.94 4.67 6.56
CA LYS A 65 -9.11 3.99 5.27
C LYS A 65 -9.01 2.46 5.43
N ASN A 66 -9.39 1.93 6.58
CA ASN A 66 -9.42 0.50 6.92
C ASN A 66 -8.05 -0.20 6.91
N VAL A 67 -6.96 0.53 7.15
CA VAL A 67 -5.60 -0.01 7.22
C VAL A 67 -5.02 0.19 8.60
N ILE A 68 -4.80 -0.90 9.33
CA ILE A 68 -4.14 -0.88 10.64
C ILE A 68 -2.64 -1.03 10.45
N VAL A 69 -1.87 -0.05 10.92
CA VAL A 69 -0.42 -0.06 10.92
C VAL A 69 0.08 -0.60 12.25
N LYS A 70 0.82 -1.70 12.22
CA LYS A 70 1.42 -2.32 13.43
C LYS A 70 2.79 -1.74 13.77
N GLN A 71 3.53 -1.28 12.76
CA GLN A 71 4.87 -0.72 12.89
C GLN A 71 4.95 0.58 12.10
N LEU A 72 5.31 1.70 12.74
CA LEU A 72 5.34 3.02 12.11
C LEU A 72 6.30 3.12 10.91
N ASN A 73 7.42 2.41 10.94
CA ASN A 73 8.36 2.35 9.82
C ASN A 73 7.75 1.77 8.53
N ALA A 74 6.68 0.97 8.65
CA ALA A 74 5.96 0.45 7.49
C ALA A 74 5.22 1.55 6.69
N VAL A 75 4.87 2.68 7.33
CA VAL A 75 4.26 3.83 6.64
C VAL A 75 5.24 4.43 5.63
N GLU A 76 6.50 4.65 6.05
CA GLU A 76 7.56 5.15 5.18
C GLU A 76 7.89 4.16 4.07
N ALA A 77 8.06 2.88 4.42
CA ALA A 77 8.37 1.82 3.47
C ALA A 77 7.29 1.69 2.39
N LEU A 78 6.01 1.82 2.75
CA LEU A 78 4.90 1.78 1.80
C LEU A 78 4.90 2.96 0.82
N GLY A 79 5.35 4.13 1.27
CA GLY A 79 5.56 5.30 0.41
C GLY A 79 6.61 5.07 -0.69
N SER A 80 7.60 4.21 -0.42
CA SER A 80 8.65 3.83 -1.35
C SER A 80 8.31 2.59 -2.19
N CYS A 81 7.11 2.01 -2.04
CA CYS A 81 6.70 0.78 -2.72
C CYS A 81 6.73 0.93 -4.23
N SER A 82 7.44 0.00 -4.91
CA SER A 82 7.55 -0.08 -6.37
C SER A 82 6.91 -1.35 -6.95
N VAL A 83 6.73 -2.40 -6.13
CA VAL A 83 6.09 -3.66 -6.52
C VAL A 83 5.08 -4.09 -5.46
N ILE A 84 3.86 -4.41 -5.88
CA ILE A 84 2.85 -5.07 -5.04
C ILE A 84 2.68 -6.50 -5.54
N ALA A 85 3.13 -7.48 -4.75
CA ALA A 85 2.92 -8.90 -4.99
C ALA A 85 1.66 -9.35 -4.27
N SER A 86 0.56 -9.43 -5.03
CA SER A 86 -0.77 -9.71 -4.48
C SER A 86 -1.13 -11.17 -4.60
N ASP A 87 -1.64 -11.74 -3.52
CA ASP A 87 -2.39 -12.99 -3.61
C ASP A 87 -3.66 -12.77 -4.43
N LYS A 88 -4.10 -13.79 -5.16
CA LYS A 88 -5.33 -13.75 -5.92
C LYS A 88 -6.56 -13.85 -4.99
N THR A 89 -6.60 -14.92 -4.18
CA THR A 89 -7.78 -15.32 -3.42
C THR A 89 -8.03 -14.37 -2.24
N GLY A 90 -9.27 -13.90 -2.09
CA GLY A 90 -9.64 -13.01 -0.99
C GLY A 90 -9.09 -11.57 -1.09
N THR A 91 -8.10 -11.32 -1.96
CA THR A 91 -7.49 -9.99 -2.19
C THR A 91 -7.97 -9.38 -3.49
N LEU A 92 -7.63 -9.97 -4.62
CA LEU A 92 -8.09 -9.51 -5.95
C LEU A 92 -9.49 -10.02 -6.27
N THR A 93 -9.86 -11.15 -5.69
CA THR A 93 -11.19 -11.78 -5.81
C THR A 93 -11.95 -11.69 -4.49
N VAL A 94 -13.25 -11.99 -4.56
CA VAL A 94 -14.15 -11.89 -3.39
C VAL A 94 -13.94 -13.06 -2.42
N ASN A 95 -13.30 -14.16 -2.86
CA ASN A 95 -13.21 -15.45 -2.17
C ASN A 95 -14.58 -16.11 -1.95
N GLU A 96 -15.49 -15.92 -2.92
CA GLU A 96 -16.83 -16.51 -2.91
C GLU A 96 -17.05 -17.24 -4.23
N GLN A 97 -16.86 -18.56 -4.23
CA GLN A 97 -17.14 -19.35 -5.43
C GLN A 97 -18.57 -19.11 -5.89
N THR A 98 -18.73 -18.77 -7.16
CA THR A 98 -20.03 -18.45 -7.73
C THR A 98 -20.31 -19.36 -8.91
N LEU A 99 -21.46 -20.05 -8.92
CA LEU A 99 -21.95 -20.76 -10.08
C LEU A 99 -22.31 -19.76 -11.18
N LYS A 100 -21.56 -19.78 -12.29
CA LYS A 100 -21.67 -18.82 -13.37
C LYS A 100 -22.16 -19.42 -14.69
N LYS A 101 -21.85 -20.68 -14.93
CA LYS A 101 -22.15 -21.30 -16.21
C LYS A 101 -22.65 -22.74 -16.01
N ILE A 102 -23.64 -23.12 -16.79
CA ILE A 102 -24.12 -24.50 -16.88
C ILE A 102 -24.08 -24.88 -18.36
N VAL A 103 -23.53 -26.07 -18.66
CA VAL A 103 -23.43 -26.62 -20.00
C VAL A 103 -24.08 -28.02 -20.01
N LEU A 104 -25.03 -28.22 -20.91
CA LEU A 104 -25.69 -29.48 -21.11
C LEU A 104 -25.05 -30.30 -22.24
N PRO A 105 -25.27 -31.62 -22.30
CA PRO A 105 -24.75 -32.47 -23.38
C PRO A 105 -25.19 -32.07 -24.80
N ASN A 106 -26.29 -31.33 -24.96
CA ASN A 106 -26.78 -30.78 -26.23
C ASN A 106 -26.20 -29.41 -26.60
N ASP A 107 -25.11 -29.02 -25.97
CA ASP A 107 -24.46 -27.70 -26.12
C ASP A 107 -25.32 -26.49 -25.67
N ASN A 108 -26.48 -26.72 -25.04
CA ASN A 108 -27.20 -25.65 -24.38
C ASN A 108 -26.35 -25.03 -23.26
N ASN A 109 -26.16 -23.74 -23.32
CA ASN A 109 -25.36 -22.99 -22.35
C ASN A 109 -26.25 -22.02 -21.59
N TYR A 110 -26.10 -22.00 -20.27
CA TYR A 110 -26.81 -21.07 -19.39
C TYR A 110 -25.79 -20.25 -18.60
N GLU A 111 -26.10 -18.98 -18.45
CA GLU A 111 -25.29 -18.05 -17.69
C GLU A 111 -26.05 -17.55 -16.47
N ILE A 112 -25.42 -17.62 -15.28
CA ILE A 112 -25.99 -17.12 -14.04
C ILE A 112 -25.38 -15.77 -13.71
N THR A 113 -26.21 -14.72 -13.74
CA THR A 113 -25.80 -13.36 -13.42
C THR A 113 -25.69 -13.14 -11.92
N GLY A 114 -25.13 -11.98 -11.53
CA GLY A 114 -24.86 -11.66 -10.12
C GLY A 114 -23.62 -12.38 -9.60
N SER A 115 -23.05 -11.92 -8.49
CA SER A 115 -21.86 -12.48 -7.85
C SER A 115 -22.07 -12.58 -6.36
N GLY A 116 -21.36 -13.51 -5.71
CA GLY A 116 -21.40 -13.69 -4.28
C GLY A 116 -22.60 -14.50 -3.76
N TYR A 117 -22.61 -14.68 -2.44
CA TYR A 117 -23.56 -15.52 -1.72
C TYR A 117 -24.85 -14.76 -1.37
N ASN A 118 -25.63 -14.44 -2.39
CA ASN A 118 -26.90 -13.71 -2.25
C ASN A 118 -27.91 -14.13 -3.31
N ASP A 119 -29.11 -13.57 -3.26
CA ASP A 119 -30.22 -13.83 -4.18
C ASP A 119 -30.25 -12.88 -5.41
N ASN A 120 -29.29 -11.96 -5.52
CA ASN A 120 -29.22 -11.00 -6.63
C ASN A 120 -28.66 -11.67 -7.89
N GLY A 121 -29.53 -11.85 -8.89
CA GLY A 121 -29.15 -12.42 -10.17
C GLY A 121 -30.29 -13.22 -10.79
N LYS A 122 -30.05 -13.77 -11.97
CA LYS A 122 -30.99 -14.63 -12.71
C LYS A 122 -30.23 -15.58 -13.62
N VAL A 123 -30.88 -16.65 -14.02
CA VAL A 123 -30.41 -17.59 -15.05
C VAL A 123 -30.84 -17.07 -16.41
N ASN A 124 -29.92 -17.00 -17.36
CA ASN A 124 -30.16 -16.64 -18.76
C ASN A 124 -29.87 -17.87 -19.65
N GLY A 125 -30.70 -18.08 -20.67
CA GLY A 125 -30.56 -19.18 -21.62
C GLY A 125 -31.92 -19.60 -22.17
N ASN A 126 -31.94 -20.55 -23.09
CA ASN A 126 -33.15 -21.15 -23.64
C ASN A 126 -33.57 -22.32 -22.76
N GLU A 127 -34.89 -22.57 -22.65
CA GLU A 127 -35.42 -23.72 -21.89
C GLU A 127 -34.90 -23.82 -20.43
N LEU A 128 -35.13 -22.76 -19.65
CA LEU A 128 -34.58 -22.57 -18.30
C LEU A 128 -34.85 -23.72 -17.33
N ASN A 129 -35.92 -24.53 -17.56
CA ASN A 129 -36.28 -25.68 -16.73
C ASN A 129 -35.11 -26.66 -16.59
N LEU A 130 -34.36 -26.92 -17.69
CA LEU A 130 -33.22 -27.83 -17.68
C LEU A 130 -32.07 -27.34 -16.80
N ALA A 131 -31.84 -26.03 -16.79
CA ALA A 131 -30.84 -25.42 -15.91
C ALA A 131 -31.30 -25.45 -14.44
N TYR A 132 -32.58 -25.23 -14.19
CA TYR A 132 -33.16 -25.30 -12.84
C TYR A 132 -33.05 -26.70 -12.24
N ASP A 133 -33.24 -27.77 -13.04
CA ASP A 133 -33.04 -29.14 -12.57
C ASP A 133 -31.62 -29.40 -12.11
N ILE A 134 -30.60 -28.95 -12.86
CA ILE A 134 -29.20 -29.08 -12.45
C ILE A 134 -28.92 -28.31 -11.14
N ILE A 135 -29.41 -27.07 -11.03
CA ILE A 135 -29.26 -26.28 -9.82
C ILE A 135 -29.97 -26.98 -8.65
N LYS A 136 -31.17 -27.53 -8.86
CA LYS A 136 -31.92 -28.29 -7.88
C LYS A 136 -31.12 -29.48 -7.36
N TYR A 137 -30.53 -30.27 -8.24
CA TYR A 137 -29.72 -31.44 -7.85
C TYR A 137 -28.49 -31.03 -7.03
N GLY A 138 -27.84 -29.91 -7.38
CA GLY A 138 -26.74 -29.34 -6.59
C GLY A 138 -27.16 -28.81 -5.22
N VAL A 139 -28.38 -28.22 -5.12
CA VAL A 139 -28.98 -27.78 -3.85
C VAL A 139 -29.40 -28.95 -2.96
N ILE A 140 -29.94 -30.06 -3.55
CA ILE A 140 -30.26 -31.26 -2.81
C ILE A 140 -29.00 -31.95 -2.27
N ASN A 141 -28.00 -32.12 -3.12
CA ASN A 141 -26.70 -32.70 -2.76
C ASN A 141 -25.80 -31.61 -2.13
N ASN A 142 -26.08 -31.25 -0.87
CA ASN A 142 -25.46 -30.11 -0.19
C ASN A 142 -25.43 -30.35 1.32
N GLU A 143 -24.30 -30.01 1.94
CA GLU A 143 -24.06 -30.11 3.39
C GLU A 143 -23.83 -28.72 4.04
N SER A 144 -23.89 -27.65 3.25
CA SER A 144 -23.65 -26.28 3.67
C SER A 144 -24.94 -25.52 3.92
N GLY A 145 -24.84 -24.31 4.46
CA GLY A 145 -26.00 -23.45 4.70
C GLY A 145 -25.76 -22.02 4.21
N LEU A 146 -26.87 -21.42 3.73
CA LEU A 146 -26.93 -20.02 3.32
C LEU A 146 -28.24 -19.42 3.83
N VAL A 147 -28.16 -18.58 4.86
CA VAL A 147 -29.29 -17.99 5.57
C VAL A 147 -29.11 -16.49 5.75
N LYS A 148 -30.21 -15.77 5.96
CA LYS A 148 -30.15 -14.36 6.37
C LYS A 148 -30.11 -14.24 7.89
N ASP A 149 -29.23 -13.36 8.39
CA ASP A 149 -29.16 -13.04 9.80
C ASP A 149 -30.28 -12.07 10.23
N LYS A 150 -30.29 -11.68 11.50
CA LYS A 150 -31.27 -10.72 12.07
C LYS A 150 -31.21 -9.34 11.42
N ASN A 151 -30.13 -9.01 10.73
CA ASN A 151 -29.90 -7.74 10.04
C ASN A 151 -30.09 -7.84 8.52
N ASP A 152 -30.78 -8.89 8.04
CA ASP A 152 -31.02 -9.21 6.61
C ASP A 152 -29.74 -9.40 5.77
N LYS A 153 -28.60 -9.71 6.43
CA LYS A 153 -27.34 -10.04 5.77
C LYS A 153 -27.23 -11.53 5.55
N TRP A 154 -26.72 -11.93 4.37
CA TRP A 154 -26.44 -13.32 4.06
C TRP A 154 -25.26 -13.84 4.88
N VAL A 155 -25.44 -14.97 5.55
CA VAL A 155 -24.42 -15.69 6.31
C VAL A 155 -24.36 -17.11 5.75
N SER A 156 -23.14 -17.56 5.49
CA SER A 156 -22.86 -18.88 4.91
C SER A 156 -21.97 -19.68 5.84
N TYR A 157 -22.13 -21.00 5.80
CA TYR A 157 -21.27 -21.97 6.49
C TYR A 157 -21.14 -23.24 5.67
N GLY A 158 -19.95 -23.87 5.67
CA GLY A 158 -19.65 -25.08 4.93
C GLY A 158 -18.75 -24.85 3.71
N ASP A 159 -18.77 -25.79 2.75
CA ASP A 159 -17.94 -25.75 1.54
C ASP A 159 -18.40 -24.68 0.56
N SER A 160 -17.44 -23.99 -0.06
CA SER A 160 -17.67 -22.85 -0.96
C SER A 160 -18.44 -23.20 -2.23
N ILE A 161 -18.25 -24.40 -2.77
CA ILE A 161 -18.98 -24.91 -3.94
C ILE A 161 -20.43 -25.21 -3.57
N ASP A 162 -20.64 -25.80 -2.40
CA ASP A 162 -21.95 -26.07 -1.86
C ASP A 162 -22.76 -24.80 -1.65
N ILE A 163 -22.12 -23.78 -1.05
CA ILE A 163 -22.73 -22.46 -0.87
C ILE A 163 -23.04 -21.83 -2.23
N ALA A 164 -22.18 -22.01 -3.24
CA ALA A 164 -22.42 -21.50 -4.59
C ALA A 164 -23.68 -22.11 -5.24
N PHE A 165 -23.95 -23.41 -5.01
CA PHE A 165 -25.20 -24.04 -5.44
C PHE A 165 -26.40 -23.46 -4.68
N LEU A 166 -26.30 -23.26 -3.36
CA LEU A 166 -27.38 -22.64 -2.58
C LEU A 166 -27.68 -21.22 -3.07
N ALA A 167 -26.66 -20.42 -3.35
CA ALA A 167 -26.81 -19.09 -3.92
C ALA A 167 -27.46 -19.16 -5.34
N GLY A 168 -27.02 -20.10 -6.17
CA GLY A 168 -27.64 -20.40 -7.46
C GLY A 168 -29.12 -20.76 -7.33
N GLY A 169 -29.47 -21.59 -6.36
CA GLY A 169 -30.84 -21.96 -6.04
C GLY A 169 -31.70 -20.78 -5.60
N LYS A 170 -31.16 -19.85 -4.79
CA LYS A 170 -31.87 -18.61 -4.42
C LYS A 170 -32.10 -17.70 -5.62
N LYS A 171 -31.08 -17.49 -6.49
CA LYS A 171 -31.17 -16.69 -7.71
C LYS A 171 -32.18 -17.25 -8.73
N SER A 172 -32.31 -18.56 -8.81
CA SER A 172 -33.24 -19.27 -9.70
C SER A 172 -34.57 -19.62 -9.04
N LYS A 173 -34.75 -19.29 -7.76
CA LYS A 173 -35.96 -19.62 -6.96
C LYS A 173 -36.34 -21.10 -6.99
N VAL A 174 -35.33 -21.96 -6.97
CA VAL A 174 -35.52 -23.41 -6.91
C VAL A 174 -36.20 -23.79 -5.60
N ASP A 175 -37.30 -24.57 -5.69
CA ASP A 175 -38.02 -25.11 -4.56
C ASP A 175 -37.66 -26.58 -4.31
N ILE A 176 -37.30 -26.90 -3.09
CA ILE A 176 -37.01 -28.27 -2.61
C ILE A 176 -37.89 -28.68 -1.43
N SER A 177 -39.01 -27.99 -1.19
CA SER A 177 -39.89 -28.23 -0.05
C SER A 177 -40.49 -29.65 -0.03
N ASN A 178 -40.66 -30.29 -1.19
CA ASN A 178 -41.19 -31.62 -1.36
C ASN A 178 -40.10 -32.72 -1.37
N VAL A 179 -38.84 -32.37 -1.04
CA VAL A 179 -37.72 -33.31 -1.06
C VAL A 179 -37.38 -33.76 0.36
N ILE A 180 -37.33 -35.08 0.58
CA ILE A 180 -36.92 -35.69 1.85
C ILE A 180 -35.57 -36.37 1.63
N LYS A 181 -34.49 -35.86 2.25
CA LYS A 181 -33.17 -36.52 2.21
C LYS A 181 -33.21 -37.81 3.05
N LEU A 182 -32.74 -38.91 2.47
CA LEU A 182 -32.70 -40.23 3.10
C LEU A 182 -31.32 -40.62 3.62
N GLY A 183 -30.27 -40.00 3.05
CA GLY A 183 -28.88 -40.24 3.41
C GLY A 183 -27.94 -39.95 2.25
N GLY A 184 -26.66 -40.21 2.43
CA GLY A 184 -25.71 -39.90 1.36
C GLY A 184 -24.27 -40.30 1.65
N ILE A 185 -23.39 -39.94 0.74
CA ILE A 185 -21.94 -40.07 0.84
C ILE A 185 -21.38 -38.66 0.85
N PRO A 186 -20.76 -38.18 1.94
CA PRO A 186 -20.21 -36.87 2.04
C PRO A 186 -19.03 -36.68 1.06
N TYR A 187 -18.70 -35.44 0.76
CA TYR A 187 -17.55 -35.15 -0.08
C TYR A 187 -16.24 -35.46 0.66
N GLU A 188 -15.40 -36.24 0.04
CA GLU A 188 -14.03 -36.49 0.46
C GLU A 188 -13.06 -36.23 -0.70
N SER A 189 -11.93 -35.56 -0.43
CA SER A 189 -10.95 -35.22 -1.46
C SER A 189 -10.37 -36.44 -2.20
N ILE A 190 -10.30 -37.59 -1.53
CA ILE A 190 -9.83 -38.84 -2.11
C ILE A 190 -10.84 -39.41 -3.10
N ASN A 191 -12.15 -39.29 -2.80
CA ASN A 191 -13.25 -39.80 -3.62
C ASN A 191 -13.63 -38.83 -4.75
N LYS A 192 -13.42 -37.53 -4.58
CA LYS A 192 -13.73 -36.45 -5.52
C LYS A 192 -15.20 -36.35 -5.95
N TYR A 193 -16.12 -36.89 -5.16
CA TYR A 193 -17.58 -36.76 -5.37
C TYR A 193 -18.33 -36.77 -4.04
N SER A 194 -19.57 -36.27 -4.08
CA SER A 194 -20.59 -36.48 -3.04
C SER A 194 -21.88 -37.05 -3.67
N CYS A 195 -22.66 -37.73 -2.87
CA CYS A 195 -23.92 -38.38 -3.30
C CYS A 195 -24.99 -38.15 -2.25
N VAL A 196 -26.21 -37.87 -2.68
CA VAL A 196 -27.40 -37.82 -1.80
C VAL A 196 -28.51 -38.66 -2.37
N PHE A 197 -29.08 -39.54 -1.53
CA PHE A 197 -30.31 -40.26 -1.78
C PHE A 197 -31.47 -39.45 -1.20
N TYR A 198 -32.52 -39.29 -1.98
CA TYR A 198 -33.67 -38.49 -1.58
C TYR A 198 -34.99 -39.04 -2.14
N LYS A 199 -36.08 -38.72 -1.45
CA LYS A 199 -37.44 -39.09 -1.86
C LYS A 199 -38.16 -37.85 -2.36
N GLU A 200 -38.79 -37.97 -3.53
CA GLU A 200 -39.68 -36.96 -4.11
C GLU A 200 -40.84 -37.64 -4.82
N ASN A 201 -42.08 -37.23 -4.56
CA ASN A 201 -43.30 -37.81 -5.14
C ASN A 201 -43.35 -39.35 -5.01
N ASP A 202 -43.05 -39.88 -3.82
CA ASP A 202 -43.02 -41.31 -3.48
C ASP A 202 -41.99 -42.17 -4.22
N ARG A 203 -41.10 -41.55 -5.02
CA ARG A 203 -39.97 -42.21 -5.65
C ARG A 203 -38.65 -41.83 -4.98
N VAL A 204 -37.70 -42.75 -5.02
CA VAL A 204 -36.37 -42.50 -4.51
C VAL A 204 -35.41 -42.23 -5.66
N PHE A 205 -34.64 -41.18 -5.50
CA PHE A 205 -33.65 -40.73 -6.46
C PHE A 205 -32.27 -40.62 -5.81
N CYS A 206 -31.26 -40.61 -6.66
CA CYS A 206 -29.89 -40.37 -6.29
C CYS A 206 -29.31 -39.24 -7.15
N THR A 207 -28.68 -38.26 -6.52
CA THR A 207 -27.92 -37.22 -7.22
C THR A 207 -26.46 -37.24 -6.77
N VAL A 208 -25.55 -37.15 -7.75
CA VAL A 208 -24.10 -37.13 -7.54
C VAL A 208 -23.54 -35.88 -8.16
N LYS A 209 -22.65 -35.18 -7.41
CA LYS A 209 -21.82 -34.10 -7.92
C LYS A 209 -20.35 -34.39 -7.64
N GLY A 210 -19.46 -34.03 -8.55
CA GLY A 210 -18.04 -34.28 -8.38
C GLY A 210 -17.18 -33.93 -9.59
N SER A 211 -15.92 -34.40 -9.58
CA SER A 211 -15.06 -34.27 -10.74
C SER A 211 -15.64 -34.99 -11.94
N VAL A 212 -15.39 -34.46 -13.13
CA VAL A 212 -16.01 -34.96 -14.38
C VAL A 212 -15.68 -36.43 -14.59
N GLU A 213 -14.43 -36.80 -14.42
CA GLU A 213 -13.93 -38.16 -14.63
C GLU A 213 -14.64 -39.16 -13.73
N VAL A 214 -14.78 -38.85 -12.42
CA VAL A 214 -15.40 -39.75 -11.45
C VAL A 214 -16.91 -39.88 -11.65
N VAL A 215 -17.57 -38.76 -12.01
CA VAL A 215 -19.02 -38.78 -12.26
C VAL A 215 -19.33 -39.56 -13.55
N LEU A 216 -18.51 -39.43 -14.60
CA LEU A 216 -18.67 -40.21 -15.84
C LEU A 216 -18.58 -41.73 -15.61
N GLU A 217 -17.72 -42.21 -14.72
CA GLU A 217 -17.63 -43.63 -14.36
C GLU A 217 -18.95 -44.17 -13.77
N LEU A 218 -19.73 -43.34 -13.10
CA LEU A 218 -21.00 -43.69 -12.48
C LEU A 218 -22.18 -43.66 -13.48
N CYS A 219 -21.95 -43.08 -14.68
CA CYS A 219 -22.98 -42.89 -15.70
C CYS A 219 -22.91 -43.95 -16.79
N ASN A 220 -24.06 -44.31 -17.36
CA ASN A 220 -24.16 -45.10 -18.59
C ASN A 220 -25.02 -44.43 -19.67
N LYS A 221 -25.67 -43.34 -19.31
CA LYS A 221 -26.51 -42.49 -20.17
C LYS A 221 -26.20 -41.02 -19.95
N MET A 222 -26.64 -40.19 -20.87
CA MET A 222 -26.66 -38.72 -20.71
C MET A 222 -28.05 -38.21 -21.08
N ASN A 223 -28.45 -37.10 -20.47
CA ASN A 223 -29.74 -36.48 -20.71
C ASN A 223 -29.63 -35.40 -21.81
N ILE A 224 -30.44 -35.55 -22.86
CA ILE A 224 -30.56 -34.55 -23.93
C ILE A 224 -32.04 -34.18 -24.05
N GLY A 225 -32.42 -32.94 -23.62
CA GLY A 225 -33.77 -32.43 -23.75
C GLY A 225 -34.85 -33.40 -23.17
N ASN A 226 -34.66 -33.84 -21.95
CA ASN A 226 -35.51 -34.83 -21.23
C ASN A 226 -35.49 -36.25 -21.81
N LYS A 227 -34.60 -36.58 -22.74
CA LYS A 227 -34.41 -37.96 -23.24
C LYS A 227 -33.06 -38.51 -22.79
N ASN A 228 -33.08 -39.74 -22.27
CA ASN A 228 -31.85 -40.45 -21.95
C ASN A 228 -31.29 -41.12 -23.21
N VAL A 229 -30.08 -40.73 -23.61
CA VAL A 229 -29.33 -41.31 -24.72
C VAL A 229 -28.07 -41.99 -24.20
N LYS A 230 -27.38 -42.74 -25.07
CA LYS A 230 -26.10 -43.38 -24.70
C LYS A 230 -25.07 -42.32 -24.32
N LEU A 231 -24.30 -42.58 -23.30
CA LEU A 231 -23.24 -41.68 -22.83
C LEU A 231 -22.17 -41.51 -23.92
N ASP A 232 -21.83 -40.23 -24.22
CA ASP A 232 -20.70 -39.83 -25.04
C ASP A 232 -19.69 -39.08 -24.16
N SER A 233 -18.74 -39.80 -23.59
CA SER A 233 -17.72 -39.24 -22.70
C SER A 233 -16.80 -38.24 -23.45
N ALA A 234 -16.48 -38.51 -24.73
CA ALA A 234 -15.60 -37.64 -25.50
C ALA A 234 -16.18 -36.23 -25.73
N LEU A 235 -17.51 -36.16 -25.96
CA LEU A 235 -18.22 -34.89 -26.05
C LEU A 235 -18.15 -34.13 -24.74
N ILE A 236 -18.40 -34.80 -23.60
CA ILE A 236 -18.41 -34.15 -22.27
C ILE A 236 -17.02 -33.70 -21.88
N ASP A 237 -15.98 -34.50 -22.16
CA ASP A 237 -14.58 -34.13 -21.89
C ASP A 237 -14.23 -32.86 -22.66
N LYS A 238 -14.56 -32.76 -23.94
CA LYS A 238 -14.35 -31.56 -24.77
C LYS A 238 -15.09 -30.32 -24.21
N GLN A 239 -16.33 -30.49 -23.76
CA GLN A 239 -17.09 -29.39 -23.14
C GLN A 239 -16.45 -28.96 -21.80
N SER A 240 -15.98 -29.93 -21.01
CA SER A 240 -15.28 -29.69 -19.75
C SER A 240 -13.96 -28.94 -19.97
N GLU A 241 -13.14 -29.39 -20.93
CA GLU A 241 -11.88 -28.72 -21.29
C GLU A 241 -12.11 -27.28 -21.76
N LYS A 242 -13.17 -27.06 -22.55
CA LYS A 242 -13.54 -25.70 -22.98
C LYS A 242 -13.94 -24.81 -21.79
N LEU A 243 -14.75 -25.30 -20.85
CA LEU A 243 -15.08 -24.55 -19.63
C LEU A 243 -13.83 -24.27 -18.79
N ALA A 244 -12.96 -25.27 -18.63
CA ALA A 244 -11.72 -25.11 -17.89
C ALA A 244 -10.77 -24.10 -18.56
N SER A 245 -10.69 -24.10 -19.91
CA SER A 245 -9.91 -23.10 -20.67
C SER A 245 -10.48 -21.69 -20.56
N ASP A 246 -11.79 -21.54 -20.34
CA ASP A 246 -12.45 -20.26 -20.05
C ASP A 246 -12.21 -19.81 -18.58
N GLY A 247 -11.46 -20.57 -17.78
CA GLY A 247 -11.10 -20.24 -16.39
C GLY A 247 -12.08 -20.71 -15.32
N TYR A 248 -13.06 -21.53 -15.67
CA TYR A 248 -14.01 -22.07 -14.70
C TYR A 248 -13.46 -23.32 -13.98
N ARG A 249 -13.77 -23.44 -12.69
CA ARG A 249 -13.69 -24.72 -11.98
C ARG A 249 -14.91 -25.55 -12.37
N VAL A 250 -14.70 -26.72 -12.97
CA VAL A 250 -15.76 -27.52 -13.55
C VAL A 250 -16.14 -28.67 -12.64
N LEU A 251 -17.44 -28.84 -12.37
CA LEU A 251 -18.02 -30.03 -11.73
C LEU A 251 -19.12 -30.62 -12.60
N ALA A 252 -19.26 -31.91 -12.53
CA ALA A 252 -20.31 -32.68 -13.18
C ALA A 252 -21.46 -33.00 -12.21
N ILE A 253 -22.67 -33.03 -12.77
CA ILE A 253 -23.89 -33.47 -12.08
C ILE A 253 -24.47 -34.72 -12.80
N ALA A 254 -24.77 -35.74 -12.04
CA ALA A 254 -25.50 -36.91 -12.51
C ALA A 254 -26.70 -37.20 -11.60
N HIS A 255 -27.75 -37.80 -12.17
CA HIS A 255 -28.98 -38.08 -11.50
C HIS A 255 -29.60 -39.39 -12.00
N GLY A 256 -30.34 -40.09 -11.14
CA GLY A 256 -31.06 -41.30 -11.51
C GLY A 256 -32.04 -41.78 -10.44
N GLU A 257 -33.02 -42.58 -10.86
CA GLU A 257 -33.98 -43.23 -9.97
C GLU A 257 -33.38 -44.50 -9.34
N VAL A 258 -33.68 -44.75 -8.07
CA VAL A 258 -33.22 -45.92 -7.29
C VAL A 258 -34.40 -46.86 -7.06
N SER A 259 -34.49 -47.90 -7.86
CA SER A 259 -35.66 -48.83 -7.84
C SER A 259 -35.75 -49.69 -6.58
N ASN A 260 -34.62 -50.04 -5.95
CA ASN A 260 -34.55 -50.90 -4.77
C ASN A 260 -33.73 -50.24 -3.66
N PHE A 261 -34.22 -49.09 -3.17
CA PHE A 261 -33.54 -48.40 -2.10
C PHE A 261 -33.69 -49.12 -0.75
N VAL A 262 -32.57 -49.31 -0.07
CA VAL A 262 -32.51 -49.82 1.30
C VAL A 262 -31.84 -48.78 2.17
N GLU A 263 -32.53 -48.37 3.21
CA GLU A 263 -31.99 -47.42 4.18
C GLU A 263 -30.84 -48.06 4.98
N LYS A 264 -29.70 -47.37 5.07
CA LYS A 264 -28.49 -47.84 5.73
C LYS A 264 -27.92 -46.76 6.65
N SER A 265 -27.16 -47.16 7.63
CA SER A 265 -26.41 -46.27 8.50
C SER A 265 -25.22 -45.60 7.78
N SER A 266 -24.69 -46.20 6.71
CA SER A 266 -23.64 -45.63 5.85
C SER A 266 -23.78 -46.16 4.42
N TYR A 267 -23.42 -45.35 3.46
CA TYR A 267 -23.47 -45.65 2.02
C TYR A 267 -22.07 -45.63 1.42
N SER A 268 -21.89 -46.39 0.33
CA SER A 268 -20.65 -46.51 -0.42
C SER A 268 -20.87 -46.39 -1.93
N LYS A 269 -19.80 -46.30 -2.73
CA LYS A 269 -19.88 -46.25 -4.20
C LYS A 269 -20.73 -47.40 -4.81
N LYS A 270 -20.77 -48.55 -4.13
CA LYS A 270 -21.55 -49.73 -4.58
C LYS A 270 -23.07 -49.57 -4.47
N ASP A 271 -23.52 -48.63 -3.64
CA ASP A 271 -24.94 -48.35 -3.43
C ASP A 271 -25.49 -47.34 -4.46
N ILE A 272 -24.61 -46.71 -5.25
CA ILE A 272 -24.99 -45.78 -6.31
C ILE A 272 -25.40 -46.58 -7.57
N PRO A 273 -26.64 -46.41 -8.08
CA PRO A 273 -27.06 -47.05 -9.33
C PRO A 273 -26.31 -46.45 -10.52
N LYS A 274 -26.44 -47.03 -11.71
CA LYS A 274 -25.99 -46.38 -12.94
C LYS A 274 -26.86 -45.17 -13.24
N LEU A 275 -26.23 -44.03 -13.34
CA LEU A 275 -26.88 -42.72 -13.45
C LEU A 275 -26.90 -42.21 -14.90
N SER A 276 -27.71 -41.18 -15.11
CA SER A 276 -27.66 -40.31 -16.30
C SER A 276 -26.84 -39.06 -16.01
N PHE A 277 -25.88 -38.77 -16.85
CA PHE A 277 -25.16 -37.50 -16.81
C PHE A 277 -26.11 -36.36 -17.21
N ILE A 278 -26.20 -35.31 -16.42
CA ILE A 278 -27.12 -34.18 -16.62
C ILE A 278 -26.42 -32.97 -17.23
N GLY A 279 -25.25 -32.60 -16.72
CA GLY A 279 -24.50 -31.47 -17.26
C GLY A 279 -23.29 -31.07 -16.42
N LEU A 280 -22.61 -30.05 -16.91
CA LEU A 280 -21.45 -29.44 -16.30
C LEU A 280 -21.80 -28.11 -15.64
N CYS A 281 -21.22 -27.85 -14.48
CA CYS A 281 -21.35 -26.60 -13.74
C CYS A 281 -19.98 -25.91 -13.67
N GLY A 282 -19.91 -24.66 -14.15
CA GLY A 282 -18.72 -23.83 -14.10
C GLY A 282 -18.79 -22.79 -12.97
N PHE A 283 -17.79 -22.85 -12.07
CA PHE A 283 -17.65 -21.94 -10.94
C PHE A 283 -16.48 -21.03 -11.12
N VAL A 284 -16.59 -19.80 -10.64
CA VAL A 284 -15.50 -18.82 -10.62
C VAL A 284 -15.54 -18.04 -9.32
N ASP A 285 -14.37 -17.70 -8.81
CA ASP A 285 -14.22 -16.72 -7.75
C ASP A 285 -14.15 -15.33 -8.42
N PRO A 286 -15.20 -14.50 -8.31
CA PRO A 286 -15.29 -13.27 -9.09
C PRO A 286 -14.29 -12.22 -8.64
N VAL A 287 -13.73 -11.52 -9.61
CA VAL A 287 -12.89 -10.34 -9.37
C VAL A 287 -13.73 -9.23 -8.71
N ARG A 288 -13.18 -8.56 -7.71
CA ARG A 288 -13.81 -7.39 -7.08
C ARG A 288 -13.89 -6.24 -8.09
N LYS A 289 -15.04 -5.56 -8.15
CA LYS A 289 -15.32 -4.51 -9.16
C LYS A 289 -14.31 -3.36 -9.15
N GLU A 290 -13.79 -3.01 -7.98
CA GLU A 290 -12.92 -1.86 -7.76
C GLU A 290 -11.44 -2.17 -8.07
N VAL A 291 -11.04 -3.44 -8.10
CA VAL A 291 -9.63 -3.85 -8.21
C VAL A 291 -9.00 -3.39 -9.52
N LYS A 292 -9.70 -3.47 -10.63
CA LYS A 292 -9.17 -3.02 -11.92
C LYS A 292 -8.75 -1.54 -11.88
N LYS A 293 -9.61 -0.66 -11.35
CA LYS A 293 -9.31 0.77 -11.20
C LYS A 293 -8.12 1.01 -10.27
N SER A 294 -8.01 0.20 -9.22
CA SER A 294 -6.92 0.29 -8.27
C SER A 294 -5.59 -0.11 -8.88
N ILE A 295 -5.57 -1.17 -9.68
CA ILE A 295 -4.39 -1.62 -10.45
C ILE A 295 -3.99 -0.54 -11.46
N ASP A 296 -4.93 0.04 -12.20
CA ASP A 296 -4.65 1.14 -13.13
C ASP A 296 -3.99 2.34 -12.42
N SER A 297 -4.46 2.67 -11.22
CA SER A 297 -3.86 3.73 -10.40
C SER A 297 -2.44 3.39 -9.96
N CYS A 298 -2.18 2.14 -9.57
CA CYS A 298 -0.82 1.66 -9.25
C CYS A 298 0.12 1.80 -10.46
N LEU A 299 -0.30 1.30 -11.63
CA LEU A 299 0.51 1.34 -12.85
C LEU A 299 0.83 2.78 -13.28
N LYS A 300 -0.14 3.69 -13.25
CA LYS A 300 0.08 5.13 -13.50
C LYS A 300 1.07 5.74 -12.51
N SER A 301 1.08 5.26 -11.28
CA SER A 301 2.00 5.70 -10.23
C SER A 301 3.39 5.06 -10.31
N GLY A 302 3.66 4.24 -11.34
CA GLY A 302 4.90 3.52 -11.53
C GLY A 302 5.07 2.31 -10.59
N ILE A 303 3.99 1.80 -10.01
CA ILE A 303 3.99 0.61 -9.15
C ILE A 303 3.59 -0.59 -9.99
N LYS A 304 4.48 -1.59 -10.08
CA LYS A 304 4.18 -2.86 -10.72
C LYS A 304 3.30 -3.71 -9.81
N VAL A 305 2.19 -4.22 -10.34
CA VAL A 305 1.35 -5.20 -9.62
C VAL A 305 1.59 -6.57 -10.23
N VAL A 306 1.89 -7.56 -9.39
CA VAL A 306 2.05 -8.96 -9.80
C VAL A 306 1.11 -9.85 -9.01
N MET A 307 0.53 -10.83 -9.68
CA MET A 307 -0.38 -11.79 -9.09
C MET A 307 0.34 -13.11 -8.81
N ILE A 308 0.23 -13.60 -7.57
CA ILE A 308 0.81 -14.88 -7.15
C ILE A 308 -0.35 -15.76 -6.67
N THR A 309 -0.46 -16.99 -7.20
CA THR A 309 -1.57 -17.88 -6.87
C THR A 309 -1.19 -19.36 -6.95
N GLY A 310 -1.85 -20.19 -6.15
CA GLY A 310 -1.81 -21.66 -6.29
C GLY A 310 -2.68 -22.21 -7.43
N ASP A 311 -3.48 -21.37 -8.10
CA ASP A 311 -4.41 -21.78 -9.15
C ASP A 311 -3.72 -22.30 -10.41
N HIS A 312 -4.53 -22.98 -11.23
CA HIS A 312 -4.11 -23.43 -12.57
C HIS A 312 -3.71 -22.22 -13.47
N PRO A 313 -2.66 -22.33 -14.29
CA PRO A 313 -2.16 -21.21 -15.12
C PRO A 313 -3.22 -20.56 -16.00
N ILE A 314 -4.11 -21.35 -16.60
CA ILE A 314 -5.20 -20.85 -17.47
C ILE A 314 -6.19 -19.99 -16.67
N THR A 315 -6.58 -20.43 -15.47
CA THR A 315 -7.46 -19.66 -14.58
C THR A 315 -6.79 -18.37 -14.14
N ALA A 316 -5.51 -18.43 -13.77
CA ALA A 316 -4.71 -17.27 -13.39
C ALA A 316 -4.61 -16.26 -14.54
N TYR A 317 -4.37 -16.74 -15.77
CA TYR A 317 -4.32 -15.89 -16.97
C TYR A 317 -5.67 -15.22 -17.26
N SER A 318 -6.80 -15.95 -17.19
CA SER A 318 -8.14 -15.41 -17.41
C SER A 318 -8.45 -14.23 -16.47
N ILE A 319 -8.11 -14.38 -15.19
CA ILE A 319 -8.27 -13.32 -14.19
C ILE A 319 -7.33 -12.16 -14.46
N ALA A 320 -6.05 -12.44 -14.74
CA ALA A 320 -5.04 -11.42 -15.02
C ALA A 320 -5.38 -10.60 -16.26
N LYS A 321 -5.92 -11.22 -17.31
CA LYS A 321 -6.41 -10.55 -18.51
C LYS A 321 -7.58 -9.61 -18.20
N THR A 322 -8.52 -10.03 -17.36
CA THR A 322 -9.64 -9.18 -16.91
C THR A 322 -9.16 -7.94 -16.15
N LEU A 323 -8.04 -8.07 -15.42
CA LEU A 323 -7.41 -7.03 -14.62
C LEU A 323 -6.34 -6.21 -15.36
N ASP A 324 -6.11 -6.47 -16.64
CA ASP A 324 -5.05 -5.87 -17.48
C ASP A 324 -3.63 -6.08 -16.91
N LEU A 325 -3.41 -7.16 -16.12
CA LEU A 325 -2.11 -7.54 -15.59
C LEU A 325 -1.27 -8.34 -16.60
N ALA A 326 -1.91 -9.00 -17.56
CA ALA A 326 -1.26 -9.76 -18.62
C ALA A 326 -2.01 -9.57 -19.96
N SER A 327 -1.32 -9.05 -20.98
CA SER A 327 -1.88 -8.88 -22.34
C SER A 327 -1.97 -10.21 -23.07
N ASP A 328 -1.00 -11.10 -22.83
CA ASP A 328 -0.90 -12.43 -23.43
C ASP A 328 -0.33 -13.45 -22.43
N TYR A 329 -0.30 -14.72 -22.85
CA TYR A 329 0.10 -15.82 -21.96
C TYR A 329 1.60 -15.82 -21.62
N SER A 330 2.44 -15.09 -22.36
CA SER A 330 3.90 -15.02 -22.10
C SER A 330 4.24 -14.37 -20.75
N TYR A 331 3.33 -13.55 -20.21
CA TYR A 331 3.46 -12.95 -18.87
C TYR A 331 3.14 -13.91 -17.72
N VAL A 332 2.61 -15.10 -18.03
CA VAL A 332 2.30 -16.13 -17.03
C VAL A 332 3.50 -17.08 -16.89
N THR A 333 3.76 -17.52 -15.66
CA THR A 333 4.72 -18.59 -15.38
C THR A 333 4.18 -19.55 -14.32
N THR A 334 4.76 -20.74 -14.25
CA THR A 334 4.39 -21.78 -13.28
C THR A 334 5.49 -22.02 -12.26
N GLY A 335 5.14 -22.64 -11.12
CA GLY A 335 6.11 -23.07 -10.13
C GLY A 335 7.19 -24.01 -10.70
N GLU A 336 6.84 -24.85 -11.69
CA GLU A 336 7.80 -25.73 -12.37
C GLU A 336 8.82 -24.94 -13.19
N GLU A 337 8.39 -23.90 -13.90
CA GLU A 337 9.30 -23.03 -14.65
C GLU A 337 10.20 -22.23 -13.70
N ILE A 338 9.66 -21.73 -12.59
CA ILE A 338 10.45 -21.04 -11.55
C ILE A 338 11.57 -21.94 -11.05
N GLU A 339 11.29 -23.22 -10.77
CA GLU A 339 12.29 -24.16 -10.29
C GLU A 339 13.39 -24.45 -11.34
N LYS A 340 13.03 -24.49 -12.63
CA LYS A 340 14.03 -24.63 -13.71
C LYS A 340 14.98 -23.43 -13.75
N TYR A 341 14.46 -22.20 -13.69
CA TYR A 341 15.28 -20.99 -13.72
C TYR A 341 16.09 -20.77 -12.43
N LYS A 342 15.63 -21.28 -11.29
CA LYS A 342 16.36 -21.25 -10.03
C LYS A 342 17.71 -21.97 -10.10
N ASN A 343 17.79 -23.04 -10.90
CA ASN A 343 19.03 -23.81 -11.13
C ASN A 343 20.00 -23.11 -12.10
N MET A 344 19.65 -21.94 -12.64
CA MET A 344 20.51 -21.11 -13.48
C MET A 344 21.27 -20.07 -12.65
N SER A 345 21.86 -19.07 -13.28
CA SER A 345 22.51 -17.97 -12.56
C SER A 345 21.45 -17.06 -11.87
N THR A 346 21.85 -16.43 -10.77
CA THR A 346 20.98 -15.47 -10.03
C THR A 346 20.46 -14.35 -10.95
N ASN A 347 21.31 -13.85 -11.87
CA ASN A 347 20.90 -12.78 -12.79
C ASN A 347 19.86 -13.26 -13.82
N GLU A 348 19.98 -14.49 -14.32
CA GLU A 348 18.99 -15.07 -15.24
C GLU A 348 17.66 -15.31 -14.53
N PHE A 349 17.70 -15.82 -13.30
CA PHE A 349 16.52 -15.97 -12.47
C PHE A 349 15.82 -14.62 -12.22
N ASP A 350 16.57 -13.60 -11.81
CA ASP A 350 16.01 -12.28 -11.50
C ASP A 350 15.43 -11.61 -12.75
N ASN A 351 16.08 -11.74 -13.92
CA ASN A 351 15.54 -11.26 -15.19
C ASN A 351 14.27 -12.00 -15.61
N PHE A 352 14.23 -13.32 -15.41
CA PHE A 352 13.05 -14.13 -15.67
C PHE A 352 11.87 -13.66 -14.80
N ILE A 353 12.04 -13.54 -13.48
CA ILE A 353 11.01 -13.04 -12.56
C ILE A 353 10.54 -11.64 -12.96
N LYS A 354 11.46 -10.74 -13.33
CA LYS A 354 11.14 -9.37 -13.78
C LYS A 354 10.24 -9.34 -15.01
N SER A 355 10.39 -10.29 -15.92
CA SER A 355 9.63 -10.40 -17.17
C SER A 355 8.18 -10.84 -16.97
N LYS A 356 7.85 -11.42 -15.80
CA LYS A 356 6.54 -12.00 -15.51
C LYS A 356 5.69 -11.09 -14.62
N THR A 357 4.36 -11.23 -14.74
CA THR A 357 3.38 -10.54 -13.90
C THR A 357 2.41 -11.50 -13.20
N VAL A 358 2.35 -12.76 -13.66
CA VAL A 358 1.45 -13.78 -13.14
C VAL A 358 2.22 -15.04 -12.80
N PHE A 359 2.19 -15.44 -11.55
CA PHE A 359 2.85 -16.60 -11.00
C PHE A 359 1.81 -17.61 -10.52
N SER A 360 1.69 -18.76 -11.20
CA SER A 360 0.67 -19.77 -10.99
C SER A 360 1.24 -21.08 -10.43
N ARG A 361 0.45 -21.85 -9.68
CA ARG A 361 0.87 -23.08 -8.99
C ARG A 361 2.15 -22.92 -8.19
N VAL A 362 2.26 -21.77 -7.50
CA VAL A 362 3.44 -21.39 -6.72
C VAL A 362 3.35 -21.96 -5.32
N THR A 363 4.44 -22.58 -4.86
CA THR A 363 4.58 -23.01 -3.47
C THR A 363 4.92 -21.83 -2.55
N PRO A 364 4.72 -21.94 -1.22
CA PRO A 364 5.12 -20.90 -0.26
C PRO A 364 6.59 -20.49 -0.35
N LEU A 365 7.48 -21.45 -0.58
CA LEU A 365 8.91 -21.20 -0.76
C LEU A 365 9.19 -20.41 -2.04
N GLN A 366 8.54 -20.76 -3.14
CA GLN A 366 8.68 -20.04 -4.40
C GLN A 366 8.10 -18.62 -4.31
N LYS A 367 7.01 -18.41 -3.54
CA LYS A 367 6.49 -17.06 -3.24
C LYS A 367 7.55 -16.21 -2.54
N LEU A 368 8.27 -16.79 -1.57
CA LEU A 368 9.40 -16.13 -0.91
C LEU A 368 10.52 -15.79 -1.91
N GLU A 369 10.91 -16.72 -2.79
CA GLU A 369 11.97 -16.53 -3.78
C GLU A 369 11.66 -15.42 -4.80
N ILE A 370 10.41 -15.31 -5.24
CA ILE A 370 9.94 -14.21 -6.09
C ILE A 370 10.14 -12.87 -5.36
N VAL A 371 9.76 -12.77 -4.09
CA VAL A 371 9.93 -11.56 -3.28
C VAL A 371 11.40 -11.20 -3.13
N GLU A 372 12.24 -12.17 -2.78
CA GLU A 372 13.69 -11.95 -2.65
C GLU A 372 14.34 -11.54 -3.97
N SER A 373 13.88 -12.07 -5.11
CA SER A 373 14.34 -11.67 -6.44
C SER A 373 14.05 -10.20 -6.69
N TYR A 374 12.83 -9.71 -6.45
CA TYR A 374 12.53 -8.29 -6.60
C TYR A 374 13.37 -7.41 -5.65
N LYS A 375 13.59 -7.83 -4.42
CA LYS A 375 14.43 -7.10 -3.44
C LYS A 375 15.89 -7.02 -3.91
N ARG A 376 16.47 -8.10 -4.46
CA ARG A 376 17.84 -8.08 -5.04
C ARG A 376 17.96 -7.10 -6.20
N GLN A 377 16.89 -6.91 -6.97
CA GLN A 377 16.81 -5.94 -8.06
C GLN A 377 16.65 -4.49 -7.57
N GLY A 378 16.63 -4.25 -6.26
CA GLY A 378 16.46 -2.92 -5.65
C GLY A 378 15.02 -2.43 -5.56
N GLU A 379 14.05 -3.31 -5.81
CA GLU A 379 12.64 -2.98 -5.71
C GLU A 379 12.15 -2.99 -4.25
N PHE A 380 11.23 -2.08 -3.91
CA PHE A 380 10.51 -2.09 -2.64
C PHE A 380 9.22 -2.87 -2.78
N VAL A 381 9.16 -4.03 -2.15
CA VAL A 381 8.09 -5.01 -2.34
C VAL A 381 7.10 -4.99 -1.19
N ALA A 382 5.82 -4.75 -1.50
CA ALA A 382 4.70 -5.06 -0.62
C ALA A 382 4.12 -6.43 -1.01
N VAL A 383 3.90 -7.30 -0.03
CA VAL A 383 3.30 -8.63 -0.23
C VAL A 383 1.98 -8.69 0.49
N THR A 384 0.93 -9.19 -0.17
CA THR A 384 -0.34 -9.51 0.50
C THR A 384 -0.48 -11.01 0.72
N GLY A 385 -1.17 -11.38 1.79
CA GLY A 385 -1.49 -12.76 2.09
C GLY A 385 -2.51 -12.88 3.22
N ASP A 386 -3.20 -14.02 3.29
CA ASP A 386 -4.22 -14.31 4.30
C ASP A 386 -3.97 -15.63 5.06
N GLY A 387 -3.10 -16.49 4.54
CA GLY A 387 -2.84 -17.83 5.06
C GLY A 387 -1.51 -17.98 5.81
N VAL A 388 -1.39 -19.10 6.51
CA VAL A 388 -0.13 -19.52 7.16
C VAL A 388 0.99 -19.71 6.12
N ASN A 389 0.63 -20.15 4.92
CA ASN A 389 1.55 -20.35 3.80
C ASN A 389 2.21 -19.07 3.29
N ASP A 390 1.61 -17.91 3.57
CA ASP A 390 2.13 -16.60 3.16
C ASP A 390 3.12 -16.01 4.15
N ALA A 391 3.16 -16.51 5.38
CA ALA A 391 3.97 -15.95 6.46
C ALA A 391 5.47 -15.77 6.09
N PRO A 392 6.16 -16.69 5.42
CA PRO A 392 7.55 -16.48 5.02
C PRO A 392 7.72 -15.29 4.07
N ALA A 393 6.84 -15.15 3.07
CA ALA A 393 6.87 -14.06 2.11
C ALA A 393 6.48 -12.71 2.75
N LEU A 394 5.46 -12.70 3.63
CA LEU A 394 5.05 -11.52 4.40
C LEU A 394 6.18 -10.99 5.28
N LYS A 395 6.92 -11.89 5.94
CA LYS A 395 8.05 -11.53 6.80
C LYS A 395 9.25 -11.01 6.03
N SER A 396 9.54 -11.61 4.87
CA SER A 396 10.69 -11.24 4.05
C SER A 396 10.48 -9.96 3.26
N ALA A 397 9.26 -9.63 2.90
CA ALA A 397 8.93 -8.41 2.16
C ALA A 397 9.42 -7.15 2.88
N ASN A 398 9.59 -6.04 2.14
CA ASN A 398 9.77 -4.73 2.77
C ASN A 398 8.54 -4.36 3.58
N ILE A 399 7.35 -4.77 3.10
CA ILE A 399 6.06 -4.57 3.77
C ILE A 399 5.21 -5.82 3.61
N GLY A 400 4.94 -6.52 4.71
CA GLY A 400 3.93 -7.57 4.78
C GLY A 400 2.56 -6.97 5.10
N VAL A 401 1.56 -7.30 4.31
CA VAL A 401 0.17 -6.82 4.43
C VAL A 401 -0.75 -8.02 4.59
N ALA A 402 -1.34 -8.20 5.76
CA ALA A 402 -2.32 -9.26 6.00
C ALA A 402 -3.75 -8.77 5.72
N MET A 403 -4.59 -9.69 5.25
CA MET A 403 -6.02 -9.43 5.13
C MET A 403 -6.71 -9.56 6.50
N GLY A 404 -7.77 -8.79 6.74
CA GLY A 404 -8.53 -8.83 7.99
C GLY A 404 -9.18 -10.18 8.28
N SER A 405 -9.61 -10.90 7.23
CA SER A 405 -10.11 -12.27 7.29
C SER A 405 -9.00 -13.33 7.41
N GLY A 406 -7.74 -12.93 7.28
CA GLY A 406 -6.60 -13.84 7.30
C GLY A 406 -6.37 -14.48 8.67
N THR A 407 -5.52 -15.52 8.68
CA THR A 407 -5.12 -16.24 9.89
C THR A 407 -4.33 -15.35 10.85
N ASP A 408 -4.34 -15.69 12.12
CA ASP A 408 -3.58 -14.94 13.14
C ASP A 408 -2.08 -14.96 12.84
N VAL A 409 -1.55 -16.07 12.29
CA VAL A 409 -0.14 -16.17 11.85
C VAL A 409 0.19 -15.13 10.78
N ALA A 410 -0.67 -14.97 9.76
CA ALA A 410 -0.49 -13.95 8.72
C ALA A 410 -0.54 -12.55 9.33
N LYS A 411 -1.52 -12.28 10.21
CA LYS A 411 -1.66 -11.00 10.90
C LYS A 411 -0.47 -10.69 11.82
N GLU A 412 0.02 -11.66 12.57
CA GLU A 412 1.18 -11.46 13.46
C GLU A 412 2.47 -11.18 12.68
N THR A 413 2.67 -11.88 11.58
CA THR A 413 3.88 -11.76 10.76
C THR A 413 3.91 -10.48 9.94
N SER A 414 2.75 -9.90 9.62
CA SER A 414 2.62 -8.71 8.78
C SER A 414 2.95 -7.40 9.51
N ASN A 415 3.31 -6.37 8.73
CA ASN A 415 3.51 -5.00 9.21
C ASN A 415 2.21 -4.19 9.25
N MET A 416 1.22 -4.57 8.43
CA MET A 416 -0.07 -3.90 8.28
C MET A 416 -1.20 -4.92 8.12
N ILE A 417 -2.43 -4.50 8.45
CA ILE A 417 -3.64 -5.31 8.30
C ILE A 417 -4.69 -4.49 7.54
N ILE A 418 -5.27 -5.07 6.48
CA ILE A 418 -6.38 -4.49 5.71
C ILE A 418 -7.70 -5.04 6.26
N VAL A 419 -8.42 -4.24 7.03
CA VAL A 419 -9.60 -4.68 7.78
C VAL A 419 -10.77 -5.09 6.89
N ASP A 420 -10.95 -4.41 5.77
CA ASP A 420 -12.05 -4.62 4.82
C ASP A 420 -11.73 -5.64 3.70
N ASN A 421 -10.56 -6.26 3.75
CA ASN A 421 -10.07 -7.19 2.73
C ASN A 421 -10.06 -6.62 1.30
N ASN A 422 -9.95 -5.30 1.16
CA ASN A 422 -10.07 -4.63 -0.13
C ASN A 422 -8.72 -4.14 -0.64
N PHE A 423 -8.36 -4.54 -1.87
CA PHE A 423 -7.13 -4.09 -2.53
C PHE A 423 -7.07 -2.55 -2.68
N MET A 424 -8.22 -1.86 -2.80
CA MET A 424 -8.31 -0.40 -2.83
C MET A 424 -7.70 0.25 -1.57
N SER A 425 -7.88 -0.38 -0.41
CA SER A 425 -7.33 0.11 0.85
C SER A 425 -5.79 0.06 0.86
N ILE A 426 -5.18 -0.91 0.15
CA ILE A 426 -3.73 -0.98 -0.06
C ILE A 426 -3.25 0.23 -0.87
N VAL A 427 -3.93 0.54 -1.99
CA VAL A 427 -3.60 1.69 -2.84
C VAL A 427 -3.73 3.00 -2.08
N SER A 428 -4.80 3.13 -1.28
CA SER A 428 -4.99 4.29 -0.41
C SER A 428 -3.90 4.41 0.66
N ALA A 429 -3.42 3.29 1.19
CA ALA A 429 -2.31 3.28 2.14
C ALA A 429 -0.97 3.68 1.47
N VAL A 430 -0.73 3.24 0.24
CA VAL A 430 0.44 3.69 -0.54
C VAL A 430 0.41 5.20 -0.74
N GLU A 431 -0.75 5.79 -1.04
CA GLU A 431 -0.90 7.25 -1.16
C GLU A 431 -0.54 7.97 0.14
N GLU A 432 -1.06 7.51 1.28
CA GLU A 432 -0.75 8.11 2.58
C GLU A 432 0.72 7.88 2.99
N GLY A 433 1.31 6.74 2.63
CA GLY A 433 2.73 6.49 2.81
C GLY A 433 3.60 7.46 2.00
N ARG A 434 3.24 7.73 0.74
CA ARG A 434 3.90 8.73 -0.10
C ARG A 434 3.78 10.14 0.47
N ASN A 435 2.62 10.50 1.02
CA ASN A 435 2.41 11.78 1.71
C ASN A 435 3.32 11.89 2.95
N ALA A 436 3.38 10.84 3.78
CA ALA A 436 4.25 10.83 4.95
C ALA A 436 5.74 10.97 4.55
N TYR A 437 6.19 10.22 3.54
CA TYR A 437 7.54 10.30 3.00
C TYR A 437 7.87 11.70 2.44
N ALA A 438 6.94 12.30 1.68
CA ALA A 438 7.12 13.66 1.17
C ALA A 438 7.21 14.70 2.31
N ASN A 439 6.42 14.52 3.38
CA ASN A 439 6.49 15.43 4.53
C ASN A 439 7.81 15.31 5.29
N ILE A 440 8.34 14.10 5.43
CA ILE A 440 9.70 13.89 5.97
C ILE A 440 10.74 14.64 5.12
N ARG A 441 10.65 14.58 3.80
CA ARG A 441 11.56 15.32 2.91
C ARG A 441 11.44 16.84 3.09
N LYS A 442 10.22 17.36 3.26
CA LYS A 442 9.98 18.80 3.49
C LYS A 442 10.62 19.27 4.80
N VAL A 443 10.47 18.48 5.87
CA VAL A 443 11.12 18.76 7.16
C VAL A 443 12.64 18.72 7.02
N LEU A 444 13.21 17.72 6.36
CA LEU A 444 14.64 17.63 6.10
C LEU A 444 15.15 18.84 5.28
N TYR A 445 14.39 19.25 4.28
CA TYR A 445 14.73 20.44 3.47
C TYR A 445 14.78 21.69 4.36
N MET A 446 13.79 21.91 5.23
CA MET A 446 13.76 23.05 6.16
C MET A 446 14.96 23.03 7.09
N LEU A 447 15.12 21.95 7.86
CA LEU A 447 16.19 21.81 8.86
C LEU A 447 17.60 21.99 8.28
N LEU A 448 17.86 21.33 7.13
CA LEU A 448 19.19 21.39 6.53
C LEU A 448 19.50 22.75 5.90
N SER A 449 18.49 23.46 5.39
CA SER A 449 18.65 24.81 4.87
C SER A 449 18.97 25.82 5.99
N CYS A 450 18.22 25.73 7.10
CA CYS A 450 18.43 26.58 8.26
C CYS A 450 19.78 26.31 8.92
N GLY A 451 20.13 25.05 9.17
CA GLY A 451 21.44 24.70 9.73
C GLY A 451 22.61 25.12 8.83
N LEU A 452 22.48 24.98 7.50
CA LEU A 452 23.50 25.48 6.56
C LEU A 452 23.66 26.99 6.64
N ALA A 453 22.56 27.74 6.76
CA ALA A 453 22.61 29.20 6.87
C ALA A 453 23.34 29.66 8.14
N GLU A 454 23.04 29.02 9.26
CA GLU A 454 23.67 29.29 10.54
C GLU A 454 25.17 28.97 10.51
N VAL A 455 25.53 27.75 10.08
CA VAL A 455 26.95 27.36 9.93
C VAL A 455 27.71 28.30 9.02
N LEU A 456 27.11 28.71 7.89
CA LEU A 456 27.76 29.64 6.96
C LEU A 456 28.01 31.02 7.58
N ALA A 457 27.03 31.57 8.32
CA ALA A 457 27.20 32.86 8.99
C ALA A 457 28.36 32.81 10.02
N PHE A 458 28.51 31.69 10.75
CA PHE A 458 29.64 31.47 11.64
C PHE A 458 30.97 31.37 10.91
N VAL A 459 31.05 30.56 9.86
CA VAL A 459 32.28 30.37 9.08
C VAL A 459 32.74 31.73 8.48
N LEU A 460 31.82 32.50 7.93
CA LEU A 460 32.12 33.81 7.38
C LEU A 460 32.62 34.79 8.48
N ALA A 461 31.99 34.81 9.65
CA ALA A 461 32.43 35.64 10.75
C ALA A 461 33.89 35.34 11.16
N ILE A 462 34.24 34.06 11.23
CA ILE A 462 35.61 33.62 11.54
C ILE A 462 36.60 34.02 10.43
N LEU A 463 36.21 33.86 9.15
CA LEU A 463 37.07 34.18 8.02
C LEU A 463 37.40 35.69 7.95
N PHE A 464 36.46 36.55 8.35
CA PHE A 464 36.59 37.99 8.33
C PHE A 464 36.99 38.62 9.67
N ASP A 465 37.46 37.81 10.64
CA ASP A 465 37.88 38.24 11.98
C ASP A 465 36.85 39.11 12.72
N LEU A 466 35.59 38.67 12.64
CA LEU A 466 34.47 39.29 13.32
C LEU A 466 34.03 38.47 14.53
N PRO A 467 33.42 39.08 15.55
CA PRO A 467 32.79 38.33 16.64
C PRO A 467 31.68 37.40 16.10
N MET A 468 31.40 36.36 16.84
CA MET A 468 30.35 35.42 16.45
C MET A 468 29.00 36.12 16.31
N PRO A 469 28.25 35.85 15.21
CA PRO A 469 26.98 36.55 14.91
C PRO A 469 25.84 36.12 15.83
N LEU A 470 25.94 34.92 16.47
CA LEU A 470 24.98 34.39 17.44
C LEU A 470 25.75 33.66 18.55
N VAL A 471 25.15 33.52 19.73
CA VAL A 471 25.63 32.67 20.80
C VAL A 471 24.85 31.36 20.84
N ALA A 472 25.40 30.33 21.49
CA ALA A 472 24.79 28.97 21.50
C ALA A 472 23.33 28.95 21.99
N VAL A 473 22.98 29.77 22.99
CA VAL A 473 21.61 29.87 23.50
C VAL A 473 20.63 30.47 22.46
N GLN A 474 21.11 31.39 21.62
CA GLN A 474 20.30 31.99 20.52
C GLN A 474 20.06 30.96 19.40
N LEU A 475 21.05 30.12 19.09
CA LEU A 475 20.91 29.05 18.13
C LEU A 475 19.92 27.99 18.63
N LEU A 476 20.02 27.59 19.91
CA LEU A 476 19.05 26.71 20.52
C LEU A 476 17.63 27.28 20.47
N TRP A 477 17.49 28.60 20.66
CA TRP A 477 16.20 29.26 20.51
C TRP A 477 15.65 29.14 19.08
N LEU A 478 16.48 29.39 18.06
CA LEU A 478 16.09 29.22 16.65
C LEU A 478 15.61 27.78 16.36
N ASN A 479 16.38 26.79 16.80
CA ASN A 479 16.04 25.38 16.58
C ASN A 479 14.74 24.95 17.28
N ILE A 480 14.44 25.48 18.47
CA ILE A 480 13.23 25.13 19.22
C ILE A 480 12.00 25.89 18.70
N VAL A 481 12.12 27.21 18.52
CA VAL A 481 10.96 28.08 18.28
C VAL A 481 10.60 28.18 16.80
N THR A 482 11.60 28.31 15.92
CA THR A 482 11.29 28.33 14.49
C THR A 482 11.26 26.94 13.89
N ASP A 483 12.37 26.22 13.91
CA ASP A 483 12.44 24.91 13.25
C ASP A 483 11.50 23.92 13.90
N GLY A 484 11.43 23.84 15.24
CA GLY A 484 10.56 22.90 15.94
C GLY A 484 9.07 23.09 15.62
N LEU A 485 8.55 24.33 15.65
CA LEU A 485 7.14 24.61 15.34
C LEU A 485 6.83 24.41 13.86
N GLN A 486 7.76 24.76 12.97
CA GLN A 486 7.57 24.66 11.52
C GLN A 486 7.66 23.23 11.03
N ASP A 487 8.56 22.42 11.58
CA ASP A 487 8.68 20.99 11.31
C ASP A 487 7.41 20.23 11.68
N LEU A 488 6.84 20.55 12.86
CA LEU A 488 5.55 20.01 13.25
C LEU A 488 4.47 20.39 12.24
N ALA A 489 4.41 21.65 11.82
CA ALA A 489 3.42 22.14 10.86
C ALA A 489 3.56 21.49 9.47
N LEU A 490 4.79 21.31 8.96
CA LEU A 490 5.07 20.64 7.70
C LEU A 490 4.64 19.17 7.70
N SER A 491 4.65 18.50 8.86
CA SER A 491 4.21 17.10 9.00
C SER A 491 2.73 16.91 8.68
N PHE A 492 1.90 17.95 8.72
CA PHE A 492 0.47 17.91 8.39
C PHE A 492 0.17 18.17 6.90
N GLU A 493 1.16 18.50 6.08
CA GLU A 493 0.94 18.83 4.67
C GLU A 493 0.27 17.67 3.91
N LYS A 494 -0.60 18.02 2.93
CA LYS A 494 -1.28 17.07 2.04
C LYS A 494 -1.01 17.44 0.60
N GLU A 495 -0.49 16.50 -0.17
CA GLU A 495 -0.25 16.66 -1.59
C GLU A 495 -0.81 15.44 -2.34
N LYS A 496 -1.40 15.64 -3.53
CA LYS A 496 -1.81 14.51 -4.38
C LYS A 496 -0.57 14.00 -5.12
N LEU A 497 0.01 12.91 -4.62
CA LEU A 497 1.29 12.36 -5.09
C LEU A 497 1.14 11.08 -5.94
N LEU A 498 -0.09 10.54 -6.11
CA LEU A 498 -0.31 9.30 -6.86
C LEU A 498 0.18 9.36 -8.30
N ASP A 499 0.15 10.55 -8.93
CA ASP A 499 0.53 10.72 -10.34
C ASP A 499 2.05 10.92 -10.56
N ARG A 500 2.87 10.83 -9.51
CA ARG A 500 4.31 11.03 -9.58
C ARG A 500 5.08 9.76 -9.23
N LYS A 501 6.10 9.45 -10.03
CA LYS A 501 7.09 8.42 -9.67
C LYS A 501 7.79 8.84 -8.38
N SER A 502 7.74 7.97 -7.36
CA SER A 502 8.46 8.19 -6.12
C SER A 502 9.97 8.17 -6.40
N SER A 503 10.71 9.15 -5.90
CA SER A 503 12.17 9.05 -5.82
C SER A 503 12.52 8.08 -4.69
N ASN A 504 13.27 7.03 -5.00
CA ASN A 504 13.73 6.06 -3.99
C ASN A 504 14.81 6.64 -3.05
N ASN A 505 15.30 7.83 -3.34
CA ASN A 505 16.33 8.51 -2.56
C ASN A 505 15.75 9.70 -1.79
N ILE A 506 15.94 9.71 -0.47
CA ILE A 506 15.57 10.84 0.38
C ILE A 506 16.27 12.13 -0.10
N PHE A 507 17.54 12.02 -0.50
CA PHE A 507 18.34 13.08 -1.06
C PHE A 507 18.56 12.84 -2.55
N ASP A 508 17.84 13.56 -3.37
CA ASP A 508 18.11 13.69 -4.79
C ASP A 508 18.86 14.99 -5.10
N LYS A 509 19.35 15.10 -6.33
CA LYS A 509 20.09 16.27 -6.79
C LYS A 509 19.30 17.56 -6.61
N GLN A 510 17.99 17.53 -6.84
CA GLN A 510 17.13 18.70 -6.73
C GLN A 510 17.04 19.20 -5.29
N MET A 511 16.82 18.29 -4.33
CA MET A 511 16.75 18.65 -2.91
C MET A 511 18.07 19.24 -2.41
N ILE A 512 19.22 18.67 -2.81
CA ILE A 512 20.54 19.20 -2.45
C ILE A 512 20.71 20.61 -3.01
N GLU A 513 20.35 20.85 -4.28
CA GLU A 513 20.42 22.18 -4.88
C GLU A 513 19.51 23.19 -4.15
N GLN A 514 18.30 22.77 -3.76
CA GLN A 514 17.38 23.63 -3.00
C GLN A 514 17.95 24.02 -1.63
N ILE A 515 18.51 23.05 -0.91
CA ILE A 515 19.18 23.29 0.38
C ILE A 515 20.34 24.27 0.21
N LEU A 516 21.17 24.09 -0.82
CA LEU A 516 22.31 24.96 -1.07
C LEU A 516 21.86 26.39 -1.42
N VAL A 517 20.90 26.55 -2.34
CA VAL A 517 20.43 27.87 -2.76
C VAL A 517 19.82 28.63 -1.58
N SER A 518 18.92 28.01 -0.83
CA SER A 518 18.23 28.68 0.29
C SER A 518 19.17 28.91 1.48
N GLY A 519 19.98 27.93 1.86
CA GLY A 519 20.90 28.03 2.99
C GLY A 519 22.03 29.05 2.75
N LEU A 520 22.64 29.04 1.54
CA LEU A 520 23.66 30.03 1.17
C LEU A 520 23.07 31.44 1.18
N PHE A 521 21.88 31.62 0.61
CA PHE A 521 21.25 32.95 0.60
C PHE A 521 20.99 33.46 2.01
N MET A 522 20.33 32.68 2.87
CA MET A 522 20.01 33.06 4.25
C MET A 522 21.27 33.33 5.07
N GLY A 523 22.31 32.49 4.95
CA GLY A 523 23.58 32.68 5.67
C GLY A 523 24.36 33.93 5.23
N ILE A 524 24.44 34.18 3.91
CA ILE A 524 25.12 35.35 3.37
C ILE A 524 24.41 36.64 3.80
N ILE A 525 23.08 36.71 3.69
CA ILE A 525 22.30 37.87 4.12
C ILE A 525 22.46 38.15 5.60
N SER A 526 22.36 37.11 6.44
CA SER A 526 22.58 37.24 7.89
C SER A 526 23.97 37.76 8.22
N PHE A 527 24.99 37.27 7.54
CA PHE A 527 26.36 37.76 7.69
C PHE A 527 26.52 39.19 7.24
N ILE A 528 26.00 39.58 6.06
CA ILE A 528 26.06 40.95 5.55
C ILE A 528 25.41 41.94 6.52
N VAL A 529 24.18 41.59 7.00
CA VAL A 529 23.50 42.46 7.98
C VAL A 529 24.31 42.60 9.26
N PHE A 530 24.91 41.49 9.76
CA PHE A 530 25.80 41.57 10.93
C PHE A 530 26.99 42.49 10.72
N VAL A 531 27.66 42.38 9.57
CA VAL A 531 28.80 43.29 9.20
C VAL A 531 28.36 44.73 9.14
N VAL A 532 27.25 45.03 8.47
CA VAL A 532 26.73 46.41 8.33
C VAL A 532 26.38 47.00 9.70
N LEU A 533 25.72 46.25 10.58
CA LEU A 533 25.36 46.70 11.93
C LEU A 533 26.60 47.06 12.76
N ILE A 534 27.66 46.23 12.69
CA ILE A 534 28.90 46.47 13.47
C ILE A 534 29.79 47.54 12.83
N LYS A 535 30.02 47.49 11.51
CA LYS A 535 31.01 48.32 10.84
C LYS A 535 30.48 49.67 10.34
N CYS A 536 29.19 49.73 9.93
CA CYS A 536 28.59 50.94 9.39
C CYS A 536 27.78 51.74 10.43
N PHE A 537 27.13 51.02 11.36
CA PHE A 537 26.31 51.64 12.41
C PHE A 537 27.00 51.64 13.79
N ASP A 538 28.21 51.10 13.91
CA ASP A 538 29.00 51.01 15.15
C ASP A 538 28.22 50.44 16.34
N MET A 539 27.37 49.46 16.04
CA MET A 539 26.45 48.87 17.00
C MET A 539 27.19 47.89 17.93
N GLN A 540 26.80 47.85 19.21
CA GLN A 540 27.35 46.88 20.15
C GLN A 540 27.04 45.43 19.66
N VAL A 541 28.01 44.53 19.82
CA VAL A 541 27.92 43.13 19.35
C VAL A 541 26.68 42.40 19.91
N SER A 542 26.34 42.62 21.18
CA SER A 542 25.16 42.01 21.81
C SER A 542 23.85 42.46 21.14
N THR A 543 23.73 43.73 20.82
CA THR A 543 22.57 44.31 20.11
C THR A 543 22.52 43.80 18.66
N ALA A 544 23.63 43.79 17.93
CA ALA A 544 23.71 43.29 16.56
C ALA A 544 23.31 41.81 16.47
N ARG A 545 23.68 40.99 17.46
CA ARG A 545 23.21 39.57 17.59
C ARG A 545 21.70 39.47 17.68
N GLY A 546 21.04 40.34 18.48
CA GLY A 546 19.58 40.39 18.56
C GLY A 546 18.90 40.65 17.22
N TYR A 547 19.47 41.61 16.43
CA TYR A 547 18.96 41.90 15.07
C TYR A 547 19.15 40.72 14.11
N VAL A 548 20.31 40.05 14.13
CA VAL A 548 20.58 38.89 13.30
C VAL A 548 19.65 37.72 13.68
N MET A 549 19.44 37.50 14.97
CA MET A 549 18.51 36.48 15.45
C MET A 549 17.08 36.77 14.94
N ALA A 550 16.58 38.00 15.07
CA ALA A 550 15.27 38.40 14.58
C ALA A 550 15.15 38.23 13.04
N LEU A 551 16.19 38.64 12.30
CA LEU A 551 16.23 38.44 10.85
C LEU A 551 16.17 36.97 10.47
N MET A 552 16.92 36.08 11.14
CA MET A 552 16.87 34.64 10.90
C MET A 552 15.50 34.07 11.18
N VAL A 553 14.85 34.43 12.29
CA VAL A 553 13.47 34.05 12.56
C VAL A 553 12.53 34.42 11.42
N PHE A 554 12.62 35.64 10.90
CA PHE A 554 11.79 36.07 9.76
C PHE A 554 12.12 35.31 8.47
N MET A 555 13.40 35.10 8.15
CA MET A 555 13.80 34.35 6.96
C MET A 555 13.35 32.88 7.03
N GLN A 556 13.50 32.22 8.17
CA GLN A 556 13.05 30.84 8.37
C GLN A 556 11.50 30.74 8.29
N ASN A 557 10.76 31.72 8.83
CA ASN A 557 9.30 31.82 8.68
C ASN A 557 8.86 32.04 7.22
N MET A 558 9.60 32.75 6.41
CA MET A 558 9.33 32.87 4.98
C MET A 558 9.76 31.60 4.23
N HIS A 559 10.87 30.99 4.64
CA HIS A 559 11.38 29.78 4.00
C HIS A 559 10.48 28.56 4.19
N VAL A 560 9.78 28.41 5.33
CA VAL A 560 8.82 27.32 5.52
C VAL A 560 7.74 27.30 4.44
N LEU A 561 7.33 28.45 3.91
CA LEU A 561 6.38 28.53 2.79
C LEU A 561 6.94 27.89 1.52
N ASN A 562 8.26 28.03 1.28
CA ASN A 562 8.95 27.37 0.17
C ASN A 562 9.02 25.84 0.37
N CYS A 563 9.21 25.40 1.61
CA CYS A 563 9.36 23.99 1.97
C CYS A 563 8.05 23.19 1.88
N ARG A 564 6.89 23.86 1.81
CA ARG A 564 5.57 23.20 1.67
C ARG A 564 5.44 22.35 0.40
N SER A 565 6.17 22.68 -0.66
CA SER A 565 6.27 21.86 -1.86
C SER A 565 7.61 22.07 -2.56
N GLU A 566 8.25 20.99 -2.96
CA GLU A 566 9.51 21.01 -3.72
C GLU A 566 9.32 21.51 -5.16
N TYR A 567 8.10 21.44 -5.70
CA TYR A 567 7.80 21.66 -7.12
C TYR A 567 6.80 22.80 -7.37
N LEU A 568 5.82 22.94 -6.48
CA LEU A 568 4.77 23.95 -6.67
C LEU A 568 5.24 25.31 -6.16
N SER A 569 4.87 26.34 -6.90
CA SER A 569 5.02 27.73 -6.45
C SER A 569 4.24 27.94 -5.15
N VAL A 570 4.79 28.76 -4.26
CA VAL A 570 4.12 29.18 -3.01
C VAL A 570 2.77 29.81 -3.31
N PHE A 571 2.65 30.57 -4.40
CA PHE A 571 1.42 31.24 -4.81
C PHE A 571 0.34 30.28 -5.32
N ASN A 572 0.74 29.09 -5.81
CA ASN A 572 -0.16 28.04 -6.29
C ASN A 572 -0.49 26.97 -5.24
N ASN A 573 0.10 27.08 -4.05
CA ASN A 573 -0.18 26.19 -2.92
C ASN A 573 -0.87 26.96 -1.78
N PRO A 574 -2.22 27.07 -1.81
CA PRO A 574 -2.93 27.92 -0.87
C PRO A 574 -2.74 27.48 0.59
N ILE A 575 -2.60 28.46 1.47
CA ILE A 575 -2.34 28.23 2.92
C ILE A 575 -3.47 27.45 3.60
N LYS A 576 -4.69 27.52 3.08
CA LYS A 576 -5.84 26.75 3.57
C LYS A 576 -5.65 25.23 3.53
N ASN A 577 -4.73 24.73 2.71
CA ASN A 577 -4.42 23.30 2.63
C ASN A 577 -3.69 22.80 3.89
N ASN A 578 -2.95 23.71 4.58
CA ASN A 578 -2.30 23.43 5.85
C ASN A 578 -2.25 24.69 6.71
N ILE A 579 -3.31 24.90 7.49
CA ILE A 579 -3.43 26.07 8.36
C ILE A 579 -2.41 26.05 9.51
N PHE A 580 -1.88 24.86 9.88
CA PHE A 580 -0.87 24.76 10.94
C PHE A 580 0.41 25.51 10.61
N VAL A 581 0.77 25.67 9.32
CA VAL A 581 1.91 26.50 8.90
C VAL A 581 1.68 27.97 9.22
N LEU A 582 0.46 28.48 9.04
CA LEU A 582 0.15 29.86 9.44
C LEU A 582 0.26 30.04 10.96
N PHE A 583 -0.29 29.07 11.73
CA PHE A 583 -0.18 29.11 13.18
C PHE A 583 1.28 29.04 13.65
N SER A 584 2.13 28.23 13.05
CA SER A 584 3.55 28.14 13.41
C SER A 584 4.29 29.45 13.13
N ILE A 585 4.06 30.07 11.97
CA ILE A 585 4.66 31.38 11.61
C ILE A 585 4.25 32.46 12.62
N VAL A 586 2.95 32.60 12.87
CA VAL A 586 2.42 33.63 13.81
C VAL A 586 2.95 33.37 15.22
N SER A 587 2.93 32.12 15.68
CA SER A 587 3.43 31.75 17.02
C SER A 587 4.93 32.04 17.16
N ALA A 588 5.74 31.71 16.15
CA ALA A 588 7.19 31.97 16.17
C ALA A 588 7.48 33.50 16.24
N ILE A 589 6.73 34.30 15.48
CA ILE A 589 6.89 35.77 15.51
C ILE A 589 6.47 36.32 16.88
N ILE A 590 5.34 35.89 17.44
CA ILE A 590 4.87 36.34 18.76
C ILE A 590 5.88 35.94 19.84
N LEU A 591 6.38 34.72 19.84
CA LEU A 591 7.38 34.24 20.81
C LEU A 591 8.68 35.03 20.68
N GLN A 592 9.12 35.35 19.46
CA GLN A 592 10.29 36.18 19.24
C GLN A 592 10.14 37.57 19.83
N ILE A 593 8.99 38.22 19.65
CA ILE A 593 8.71 39.54 20.24
C ILE A 593 8.69 39.45 21.76
N ILE A 594 8.00 38.44 22.35
CA ILE A 594 7.95 38.25 23.81
C ILE A 594 9.34 38.15 24.41
N VAL A 595 10.21 37.36 23.80
CA VAL A 595 11.58 37.15 24.28
C VAL A 595 12.43 38.42 24.23
N MET A 596 12.18 39.28 23.29
CA MET A 596 12.91 40.56 23.17
C MET A 596 12.42 41.64 24.13
N GLU A 597 11.13 41.61 24.50
CA GLU A 597 10.48 42.62 25.33
C GLU A 597 10.42 42.25 26.83
N VAL A 598 10.54 40.95 27.18
CA VAL A 598 10.49 40.50 28.59
C VAL A 598 11.90 40.34 29.14
N ASP A 599 12.28 41.17 30.12
CA ASP A 599 13.64 41.26 30.69
C ASP A 599 14.25 39.90 31.09
N MET A 600 13.46 39.03 31.70
CA MET A 600 13.92 37.70 32.11
C MET A 600 14.41 36.86 30.91
N PHE A 601 13.68 36.87 29.81
CA PHE A 601 14.04 36.12 28.61
C PHE A 601 15.12 36.80 27.79
N SER A 602 15.07 38.16 27.68
CA SER A 602 16.07 38.91 26.92
C SER A 602 17.46 38.80 27.58
N MET A 603 17.51 38.80 28.91
CA MET A 603 18.75 38.57 29.65
C MET A 603 19.29 37.17 29.41
N PHE A 604 18.43 36.14 29.47
CA PHE A 604 18.82 34.74 29.24
C PHE A 604 19.35 34.52 27.82
N LEU A 605 18.66 35.06 26.81
CA LEU A 605 19.06 34.94 25.40
C LEU A 605 20.08 35.98 24.96
N GLN A 606 20.54 36.83 25.87
CA GLN A 606 21.52 37.92 25.58
C GLN A 606 21.07 38.77 24.39
N THR A 607 19.80 39.14 24.36
CA THR A 607 19.21 40.02 23.35
C THR A 607 18.72 41.32 23.95
N THR A 608 18.35 42.26 23.11
CA THR A 608 17.82 43.57 23.50
C THR A 608 16.55 43.86 22.76
N SER A 609 15.67 44.72 23.32
CA SER A 609 14.48 45.21 22.61
C SER A 609 14.89 45.92 21.30
N ILE A 610 14.17 45.65 20.22
CA ILE A 610 14.36 46.24 18.89
C ILE A 610 13.15 47.09 18.56
N PRO A 611 13.36 48.39 18.15
CA PRO A 611 12.26 49.24 17.74
C PRO A 611 11.41 48.61 16.64
N PHE A 612 10.08 48.71 16.75
CA PHE A 612 9.13 48.09 15.82
C PHE A 612 9.40 48.44 14.34
N VAL A 613 9.84 49.68 14.06
CA VAL A 613 10.22 50.12 12.71
C VAL A 613 11.38 49.27 12.15
N HIS A 614 12.37 48.94 12.99
CA HIS A 614 13.49 48.08 12.56
C HIS A 614 13.05 46.65 12.34
N LEU A 615 12.10 46.13 13.13
CA LEU A 615 11.51 44.80 12.87
C LEU A 615 10.82 44.74 11.51
N ILE A 616 10.12 45.80 11.08
CA ILE A 616 9.54 45.88 9.73
C ILE A 616 10.63 45.83 8.66
N PHE A 617 11.74 46.53 8.82
CA PHE A 617 12.85 46.47 7.86
C PHE A 617 13.49 45.10 7.80
N LEU A 618 13.68 44.42 8.94
CA LEU A 618 14.17 43.02 8.99
C LEU A 618 13.20 42.05 8.31
N PHE A 619 11.89 42.24 8.53
CA PHE A 619 10.86 41.45 7.85
C PHE A 619 10.91 41.67 6.34
N LEU A 620 11.01 42.91 5.86
CA LEU A 620 11.15 43.20 4.43
C LEU A 620 12.44 42.59 3.85
N ALA A 621 13.55 42.62 4.61
CA ALA A 621 14.80 41.99 4.22
C ALA A 621 14.73 40.47 4.15
N SER A 622 13.74 39.82 4.79
CA SER A 622 13.51 38.40 4.71
C SER A 622 12.74 37.95 3.47
N LEU A 623 11.95 38.83 2.82
CA LEU A 623 11.08 38.45 1.69
C LEU A 623 11.83 37.96 0.44
N PRO A 624 13.05 38.43 0.10
CA PRO A 624 13.77 37.96 -1.08
C PRO A 624 13.98 36.43 -1.13
N ILE A 625 14.00 35.72 -0.01
CA ILE A 625 14.12 34.27 0.01
C ILE A 625 12.96 33.57 -0.74
N LEU A 626 11.75 34.14 -0.68
CA LEU A 626 10.61 33.65 -1.43
C LEU A 626 10.85 33.80 -2.93
N LEU A 627 11.28 34.96 -3.37
CA LEU A 627 11.49 35.28 -4.78
C LEU A 627 12.61 34.42 -5.40
N ILE A 628 13.70 34.24 -4.69
CA ILE A 628 14.82 33.41 -5.15
C ILE A 628 14.40 31.95 -5.33
N MET A 629 13.67 31.42 -4.37
CA MET A 629 13.20 30.02 -4.46
C MET A 629 12.12 29.85 -5.53
N GLU A 630 11.26 30.84 -5.74
CA GLU A 630 10.32 30.82 -6.87
C GLU A 630 11.04 30.85 -8.23
N MET A 631 12.04 31.74 -8.39
CA MET A 631 12.88 31.75 -9.59
C MET A 631 13.57 30.40 -9.84
N TYR A 632 14.10 29.77 -8.79
CA TYR A 632 14.70 28.44 -8.86
C TYR A 632 13.68 27.40 -9.36
N LYS A 633 12.48 27.36 -8.76
CA LYS A 633 11.41 26.43 -9.16
C LYS A 633 10.98 26.63 -10.62
N GLU A 634 10.85 27.86 -11.07
CA GLU A 634 10.51 28.17 -12.48
C GLU A 634 11.59 27.72 -13.46
N ILE A 635 12.86 27.96 -13.14
CA ILE A 635 13.99 27.54 -13.99
C ILE A 635 14.01 26.01 -14.12
N LYS A 636 13.75 25.29 -13.03
CA LYS A 636 13.70 23.83 -13.04
C LYS A 636 12.49 23.29 -13.82
N LYS A 637 11.32 23.93 -13.70
CA LYS A 637 10.12 23.55 -14.45
C LYS A 637 10.29 23.67 -15.96
N LYS A 638 11.12 24.61 -16.43
CA LYS A 638 11.42 24.79 -17.86
C LYS A 638 12.44 23.76 -18.40
N LYS A 639 13.21 23.11 -17.50
CA LYS A 639 14.24 22.11 -17.88
C LYS A 639 13.74 20.66 -17.87
N ASN A 640 12.65 20.39 -17.17
CA ASN A 640 11.94 19.09 -17.12
C ASN A 640 10.70 19.15 -18.04
#